data_494e9384f00f83a207bbfc0281024383
#
_entry.id   494e9384f00f83a207bbfc0281024383
#
_cell.length_a   1.000
_cell.length_b   1.000
_cell.length_c   1.000
_cell.angle_alpha   90.00
_cell.angle_beta   90.00
_cell.angle_gamma   90.00
#
_symmetry.space_group_name_H-M   'P 1'
#
loop_
_entity.id
_entity.type
_entity.pdbx_description
1 polymer ?
#
loop_
_entity_poly.entity_id
_entity_poly.type
_entity_poly.pdbx_seq_one_letter_code
_entity_poly.pdbx_strand_id
1 'polypeptide(L)'
;RDSSTSRGLGDVYKRQEQYGSAFRVGMGAEAIHELLAAIDLEKDSAELKAELENATGQKRARIIKRLEVVEAFRESGNKPEWMIMTVIPVIPPDLRPMVQLDGGRFATSDLNDLYRRIINRNNRLRRLLDLGAPDIIVRNEKRMLQEAVDALIDNGRRGRPVTGPGNRALKSLSDMLKGKGGRFRQNLLGKRVDYSGRSVICVEPKLKIYQCGLPKEMAIELFKPFVMKELAAKGIAHNIKSAKKMVERLQPEVWDVLEDVIKEHPVMLNRAPTLHRLGIQAFEPILVEGKAIKLHPLVCTAYNADFDGDQMAVHVPLSQEAQAECRFLLLSPNNLLKPSDGGPVAVPSQDMVLGIYYLTQLRPGSKGEGMFFKSVNEAILAYENGYITLHSQIKVRVAKTLPNGEEMTGIIDATLGRLLFNEIIPQDLGFVDREVEGNELKMEIDFHVGKKQLKQILEKVINTHGATATAEVLDDVKAIGYKFSTRAAMTVSISDMTVPPQKPEMIAKAQETVDRITKNYKRGLITEEERYKEVVETWKATDDMLTEALLTGLDKYNNIFMMADSGARGSDKQIKQLAGMRGLMADTTGRTIELPIKSNFREGLDVLEYFMSAHGARKGMADTALRTADSGYLTRRLVDVSQELIIHDTDCVKPGQPIPGMYVSAFMDGNEEIESLQERITGRFSAEDIKDKDGNVIVKANHMITPRRAERVMKKGVDENGNALEQVKIRTILTCKCKSGVCSRCYGANMATGEAVQVGEAVGIMAAQSIGEPGTQLTMRTFHNGGVAGDDITQGLPRVEELFEARKPKGLAIITEFAGRATISDTKKKREVIVTNEETGESKAYLIPYGSRIKIQDGAMLGAGDELTEGSVNPHDILKIKGLRAAQDYMLQEVQRVYRLQGVEINDKHIEVIVRQMLKKIRIEEKGDTEFLPGTMVDVLEFEEVNEQLVAEGKEPATGEQIMLGITKASLATESFLS
;
A
#
# COMPACT_ATOMS: atom_id res chain seq x y z
N ARG A 1 -2.22 37.75 23.59
CA ARG A 1 -3.56 38.20 24.05
C ARG A 1 -3.64 38.60 25.53
N ASP A 2 -2.58 38.67 26.28
CA ASP A 2 -2.60 38.79 27.73
C ASP A 2 -1.86 40.02 28.28
N SER A 3 -1.69 41.04 27.49
CA SER A 3 -1.23 42.35 27.99
C SER A 3 -2.35 43.18 28.62
N SER A 4 -3.60 42.70 28.63
CA SER A 4 -4.78 43.39 29.18
C SER A 4 -5.22 42.91 30.55
N THR A 5 -4.55 41.88 31.15
CA THR A 5 -4.97 41.29 32.41
C THR A 5 -4.85 42.20 33.62
N SER A 6 -3.92 43.16 33.63
CA SER A 6 -3.80 44.12 34.73
C SER A 6 -4.88 45.21 34.73
N ARG A 7 -5.36 45.60 33.54
CA ARG A 7 -6.49 46.57 33.41
C ARG A 7 -7.82 45.93 33.73
N GLY A 8 -8.03 44.65 33.34
CA GLY A 8 -9.25 43.92 33.63
C GLY A 8 -9.47 43.67 35.13
N LEU A 9 -8.41 43.47 35.91
CA LEU A 9 -8.49 43.31 37.34
C LEU A 9 -8.95 44.59 38.06
N GLY A 10 -8.48 45.77 37.65
CA GLY A 10 -8.94 47.05 38.14
C GLY A 10 -10.42 47.31 37.91
N ASP A 11 -10.94 46.94 36.76
CA ASP A 11 -12.35 47.05 36.41
C ASP A 11 -13.22 46.04 37.22
N VAL A 12 -12.68 44.86 37.51
CA VAL A 12 -13.37 43.85 38.34
C VAL A 12 -13.54 44.35 39.76
N TYR A 13 -12.48 44.91 40.39
CA TYR A 13 -12.60 45.50 41.74
C TYR A 13 -13.59 46.64 41.83
N LYS A 14 -13.60 47.56 40.84
CA LYS A 14 -14.55 48.62 40.76
C LYS A 14 -15.97 48.12 40.64
N ARG A 15 -16.23 47.10 39.89
CA ARG A 15 -17.56 46.48 39.74
C ARG A 15 -17.98 45.73 41.00
N GLN A 16 -17.03 45.08 41.67
CA GLN A 16 -17.30 44.40 42.93
C GLN A 16 -17.66 45.38 44.08
N GLU A 17 -16.99 46.56 44.12
CA GLU A 17 -17.38 47.65 44.99
C GLU A 17 -18.77 48.25 44.63
N GLN A 18 -19.08 48.35 43.34
CA GLN A 18 -20.31 48.94 42.85
C GLN A 18 -21.56 48.04 43.01
N TYR A 19 -21.41 46.72 42.88
CA TYR A 19 -22.52 45.76 42.91
C TYR A 19 -22.55 44.84 44.15
N GLY A 20 -21.56 44.94 45.05
CA GLY A 20 -21.49 44.20 46.33
C GLY A 20 -21.59 42.66 46.16
N SER A 21 -22.41 42.04 46.98
CA SER A 21 -22.62 40.59 46.97
C SER A 21 -23.33 40.02 45.74
N ALA A 22 -23.93 40.87 44.90
CA ALA A 22 -24.58 40.46 43.68
C ALA A 22 -23.59 40.13 42.56
N PHE A 23 -22.33 40.57 42.67
CA PHE A 23 -21.26 40.29 41.71
C PHE A 23 -20.12 39.48 42.33
N ARG A 24 -20.12 38.17 42.09
CA ARG A 24 -19.10 37.24 42.57
C ARG A 24 -18.04 37.02 41.49
N VAL A 25 -16.79 37.23 41.82
CA VAL A 25 -15.65 37.04 40.91
C VAL A 25 -14.67 36.08 41.54
N GLY A 26 -14.27 35.09 40.79
CA GLY A 26 -13.24 34.17 41.17
C GLY A 26 -12.15 34.07 40.08
N MET A 27 -11.00 33.55 40.42
CA MET A 27 -9.87 33.40 39.49
C MET A 27 -9.29 32.00 39.55
N GLY A 28 -8.97 31.48 38.37
CA GLY A 28 -8.26 30.22 38.21
C GLY A 28 -9.12 28.97 38.39
N ALA A 29 -8.47 27.85 38.64
CA ALA A 29 -9.11 26.53 38.73
C ALA A 29 -10.16 26.42 39.87
N GLU A 30 -9.96 27.14 40.99
CA GLU A 30 -10.87 27.16 42.12
C GLU A 30 -12.27 27.71 41.71
N ALA A 31 -12.30 28.81 40.97
CA ALA A 31 -13.55 29.39 40.48
C ALA A 31 -14.26 28.50 39.48
N ILE A 32 -13.51 27.82 38.60
CA ILE A 32 -14.06 26.87 37.62
C ILE A 32 -14.62 25.64 38.36
N HIS A 33 -13.94 25.15 39.39
CA HIS A 33 -14.43 24.04 40.21
C HIS A 33 -15.78 24.37 40.89
N GLU A 34 -15.93 25.57 41.46
CA GLU A 34 -17.19 26.00 42.02
C GLU A 34 -18.33 26.07 40.97
N LEU A 35 -18.04 26.58 39.81
CA LEU A 35 -19.01 26.62 38.72
C LEU A 35 -19.42 25.23 38.23
N LEU A 36 -18.45 24.28 38.13
CA LEU A 36 -18.71 22.91 37.74
C LEU A 36 -19.49 22.12 38.79
N ALA A 37 -19.20 22.36 40.08
CA ALA A 37 -19.92 21.74 41.17
C ALA A 37 -21.40 22.21 41.29
N ALA A 38 -21.72 23.39 40.76
CA ALA A 38 -23.07 23.92 40.72
C ALA A 38 -23.95 23.35 39.60
N ILE A 39 -23.36 22.56 38.66
CA ILE A 39 -24.09 21.95 37.54
C ILE A 39 -24.82 20.70 38.01
N ASP A 40 -26.13 20.66 37.80
CA ASP A 40 -27.00 19.49 38.00
C ASP A 40 -27.25 18.82 36.63
N LEU A 41 -26.60 17.69 36.38
CA LEU A 41 -26.66 16.98 35.11
C LEU A 41 -28.08 16.51 34.72
N GLU A 42 -28.90 16.10 35.73
CA GLU A 42 -30.24 15.60 35.42
C GLU A 42 -31.19 16.71 35.00
N LYS A 43 -31.13 17.86 35.70
CA LYS A 43 -31.95 19.03 35.36
C LYS A 43 -31.50 19.63 34.03
N ASP A 44 -30.20 19.81 33.82
CA ASP A 44 -29.67 20.34 32.55
C ASP A 44 -30.03 19.44 31.38
N SER A 45 -30.01 18.12 31.56
CA SER A 45 -30.43 17.16 30.50
C SER A 45 -31.91 17.32 30.17
N ALA A 46 -32.76 17.40 31.16
CA ALA A 46 -34.21 17.54 30.93
C ALA A 46 -34.55 18.89 30.28
N GLU A 47 -33.93 19.99 30.71
CA GLU A 47 -34.13 21.32 30.17
C GLU A 47 -33.62 21.40 28.69
N LEU A 48 -32.45 20.85 28.40
CA LEU A 48 -31.90 20.84 27.05
C LEU A 48 -32.70 19.97 26.10
N LYS A 49 -33.28 18.85 26.56
CA LYS A 49 -34.17 18.03 25.74
C LYS A 49 -35.47 18.76 25.41
N ALA A 50 -36.05 19.48 26.36
CA ALA A 50 -37.23 20.31 26.15
C ALA A 50 -36.96 21.52 25.22
N GLU A 51 -35.79 22.15 25.37
CA GLU A 51 -35.39 23.23 24.45
C GLU A 51 -35.10 22.74 23.02
N LEU A 52 -34.62 21.51 22.85
CA LEU A 52 -34.30 20.91 21.56
C LEU A 52 -35.52 20.78 20.66
N GLU A 53 -36.70 20.46 21.22
CA GLU A 53 -37.96 20.32 20.49
C GLU A 53 -38.37 21.64 19.82
N ASN A 54 -38.06 22.78 20.46
CA ASN A 54 -38.47 24.11 19.97
C ASN A 54 -37.36 24.89 19.26
N ALA A 55 -36.13 24.34 19.17
CA ALA A 55 -34.95 25.02 18.64
C ALA A 55 -34.73 24.73 17.17
N THR A 56 -34.37 25.75 16.38
CA THR A 56 -34.05 25.67 14.96
C THR A 56 -32.67 26.26 14.64
N GLY A 57 -32.06 25.84 13.54
CA GLY A 57 -30.82 26.40 13.01
C GLY A 57 -29.61 26.30 13.96
N GLN A 58 -28.88 27.40 14.09
CA GLN A 58 -27.64 27.45 14.92
C GLN A 58 -27.90 27.21 16.41
N LYS A 59 -29.10 27.59 16.91
CA LYS A 59 -29.45 27.34 18.32
C LYS A 59 -29.58 25.83 18.59
N ARG A 60 -30.23 25.10 17.69
CA ARG A 60 -30.35 23.63 17.74
C ARG A 60 -28.96 22.96 17.76
N ALA A 61 -28.04 23.38 16.90
CA ALA A 61 -26.68 22.82 16.85
C ALA A 61 -25.89 23.04 18.16
N ARG A 62 -26.07 24.17 18.83
CA ARG A 62 -25.41 24.44 20.12
C ARG A 62 -26.00 23.59 21.25
N ILE A 63 -27.33 23.43 21.26
CA ILE A 63 -28.03 22.58 22.23
C ILE A 63 -27.60 21.12 22.10
N ILE A 64 -27.54 20.60 20.87
CA ILE A 64 -27.09 19.22 20.60
C ILE A 64 -25.68 19.00 21.15
N LYS A 65 -24.72 19.88 20.86
CA LYS A 65 -23.33 19.76 21.37
C LYS A 65 -23.24 19.81 22.89
N ARG A 66 -24.09 20.63 23.55
CA ARG A 66 -24.13 20.67 25.02
C ARG A 66 -24.79 19.42 25.59
N LEU A 67 -25.88 18.96 24.98
CA LEU A 67 -26.60 17.77 25.39
C LEU A 67 -25.73 16.51 25.29
N GLU A 68 -24.95 16.37 24.20
CA GLU A 68 -24.00 15.28 24.02
C GLU A 68 -23.02 15.17 25.19
N VAL A 69 -22.42 16.30 25.61
CA VAL A 69 -21.50 16.33 26.75
C VAL A 69 -22.20 16.00 28.07
N VAL A 70 -23.40 16.57 28.29
CA VAL A 70 -24.18 16.33 29.55
C VAL A 70 -24.60 14.87 29.65
N GLU A 71 -25.07 14.26 28.54
CA GLU A 71 -25.45 12.83 28.55
C GLU A 71 -24.24 11.93 28.75
N ALA A 72 -23.08 12.23 28.12
CA ALA A 72 -21.84 11.48 28.35
C ALA A 72 -21.41 11.48 29.80
N PHE A 73 -21.53 12.61 30.52
CA PHE A 73 -21.26 12.66 31.95
C PHE A 73 -22.29 11.89 32.77
N ARG A 74 -23.56 11.95 32.40
CA ARG A 74 -24.63 11.23 33.08
C ARG A 74 -24.48 9.71 32.95
N GLU A 75 -24.26 9.20 31.76
CA GLU A 75 -24.08 7.77 31.47
C GLU A 75 -22.83 7.19 32.14
N SER A 76 -21.72 7.92 32.14
CA SER A 76 -20.47 7.48 32.75
C SER A 76 -20.46 7.57 34.27
N GLY A 77 -21.43 8.23 34.89
CA GLY A 77 -21.46 8.48 36.33
C GLY A 77 -20.37 9.42 36.83
N ASN A 78 -19.65 10.09 35.95
CA ASN A 78 -18.63 11.05 36.32
C ASN A 78 -19.25 12.40 36.70
N LYS A 79 -18.67 13.05 37.71
CA LYS A 79 -19.09 14.40 38.10
C LYS A 79 -18.27 15.46 37.35
N PRO A 80 -18.90 16.56 36.88
CA PRO A 80 -18.19 17.63 36.18
C PRO A 80 -17.04 18.24 36.96
N GLU A 81 -17.19 18.36 38.34
CA GLU A 81 -16.17 18.88 39.22
C GLU A 81 -14.85 18.09 39.18
N TRP A 82 -14.88 16.81 38.80
CA TRP A 82 -13.68 15.97 38.70
C TRP A 82 -12.75 16.35 37.55
N MET A 83 -13.18 17.23 36.62
CA MET A 83 -12.31 17.80 35.60
C MET A 83 -11.20 18.69 36.19
N ILE A 84 -11.38 19.19 37.41
CA ILE A 84 -10.37 19.96 38.16
C ILE A 84 -9.65 19.02 39.12
N MET A 85 -8.36 18.91 38.97
CA MET A 85 -7.54 18.05 39.84
C MET A 85 -7.28 18.72 41.19
N THR A 86 -7.72 18.09 42.27
CA THR A 86 -7.43 18.53 43.66
C THR A 86 -6.19 17.87 44.22
N VAL A 87 -5.89 16.66 43.76
CA VAL A 87 -4.72 15.87 44.13
C VAL A 87 -3.99 15.44 42.87
N ILE A 88 -2.68 15.65 42.83
CA ILE A 88 -1.83 15.24 41.71
C ILE A 88 -1.26 13.86 42.00
N PRO A 89 -1.51 12.85 41.16
CA PRO A 89 -0.93 11.53 41.33
C PRO A 89 0.58 11.57 41.01
N VAL A 90 1.37 10.87 41.80
CA VAL A 90 2.80 10.69 41.59
C VAL A 90 3.05 9.26 41.14
N ILE A 91 3.68 9.12 39.98
CA ILE A 91 3.99 7.78 39.45
C ILE A 91 5.09 7.11 40.29
N PRO A 92 5.13 5.76 40.34
CA PRO A 92 6.15 5.02 41.07
C PRO A 92 7.59 5.38 40.65
N PRO A 93 8.57 5.29 41.56
CA PRO A 93 9.97 5.64 41.27
C PRO A 93 10.60 4.85 40.12
N ASP A 94 10.18 3.60 39.91
CA ASP A 94 10.68 2.76 38.85
C ASP A 94 10.36 3.29 37.43
N LEU A 95 9.26 4.06 37.29
CA LEU A 95 8.88 4.71 36.04
C LEU A 95 9.59 6.06 35.80
N ARG A 96 10.27 6.60 36.84
CA ARG A 96 11.06 7.84 36.79
C ARG A 96 12.43 7.64 37.47
N PRO A 97 13.25 6.73 36.93
CA PRO A 97 14.45 6.27 37.65
C PRO A 97 15.49 7.38 37.78
N MET A 98 16.27 7.27 38.87
CA MET A 98 17.48 8.03 39.11
C MET A 98 18.63 7.04 39.22
N VAL A 99 19.53 7.04 38.25
CA VAL A 99 20.63 6.06 38.13
C VAL A 99 21.96 6.75 38.37
N GLN A 100 22.82 6.14 39.15
CA GLN A 100 24.19 6.61 39.35
C GLN A 100 25.06 6.14 38.18
N LEU A 101 25.69 7.10 37.53
CA LEU A 101 26.67 6.87 36.48
C LEU A 101 28.09 6.70 37.03
N ASP A 102 28.98 6.13 36.24
CA ASP A 102 30.38 6.06 36.58
C ASP A 102 30.97 7.46 36.86
N GLY A 103 31.72 7.61 37.92
CA GLY A 103 32.23 8.92 38.37
C GLY A 103 31.33 9.70 39.32
N GLY A 104 30.33 9.04 39.93
CA GLY A 104 29.50 9.62 40.99
C GLY A 104 28.42 10.63 40.56
N ARG A 105 28.21 10.78 39.22
CA ARG A 105 27.11 11.61 38.70
C ARG A 105 25.82 10.80 38.64
N PHE A 106 24.69 11.49 38.82
CA PHE A 106 23.37 10.89 38.68
C PHE A 106 22.69 11.32 37.38
N ALA A 107 22.17 10.35 36.63
CA ALA A 107 21.22 10.58 35.57
C ALA A 107 19.82 10.44 36.14
N THR A 108 18.98 11.44 35.93
CA THR A 108 17.61 11.47 36.46
C THR A 108 16.62 11.66 35.31
N SER A 109 15.42 11.12 35.47
CA SER A 109 14.32 11.37 34.55
C SER A 109 13.87 12.84 34.66
N ASP A 110 13.46 13.41 33.51
CA ASP A 110 12.90 14.77 33.44
C ASP A 110 11.67 14.96 34.34
N LEU A 111 10.90 13.88 34.55
CA LEU A 111 9.74 13.89 35.43
C LEU A 111 10.09 14.24 36.90
N ASN A 112 11.22 13.80 37.38
CA ASN A 112 11.68 14.14 38.76
C ASN A 112 11.88 15.66 38.92
N ASP A 113 12.38 16.35 37.90
CA ASP A 113 12.52 17.79 37.94
C ASP A 113 11.17 18.51 37.89
N LEU A 114 10.25 18.02 37.07
CA LEU A 114 8.88 18.56 36.99
C LEU A 114 8.11 18.37 38.30
N TYR A 115 8.17 17.20 38.94
CA TYR A 115 7.58 16.97 40.24
C TYR A 115 8.21 17.85 41.34
N ARG A 116 9.53 17.98 41.33
CA ARG A 116 10.23 18.84 42.25
C ARG A 116 9.77 20.31 42.13
N ARG A 117 9.59 20.82 40.92
CA ARG A 117 9.06 22.18 40.69
C ARG A 117 7.67 22.36 41.26
N ILE A 118 6.78 21.39 41.09
CA ILE A 118 5.43 21.43 41.66
C ILE A 118 5.47 21.44 43.17
N ILE A 119 6.24 20.55 43.80
CA ILE A 119 6.35 20.48 45.27
C ILE A 119 6.90 21.78 45.83
N ASN A 120 7.95 22.36 45.26
CA ASN A 120 8.53 23.61 45.70
C ASN A 120 7.55 24.77 45.56
N ARG A 121 6.79 24.87 44.48
CA ARG A 121 5.76 25.89 44.27
C ARG A 121 4.61 25.72 45.25
N ASN A 122 4.15 24.49 45.46
CA ASN A 122 3.10 24.20 46.41
C ASN A 122 3.50 24.55 47.89
N ASN A 123 4.70 24.18 48.30
CA ASN A 123 5.22 24.50 49.63
C ASN A 123 5.38 26.02 49.81
N ARG A 124 5.82 26.73 48.82
CA ARG A 124 5.94 28.18 48.82
C ARG A 124 4.57 28.84 48.93
N LEU A 125 3.58 28.38 48.17
CA LEU A 125 2.21 28.88 48.24
C LEU A 125 1.62 28.66 49.63
N ARG A 126 1.81 27.49 50.24
CA ARG A 126 1.36 27.17 51.61
C ARG A 126 1.93 28.15 52.61
N ARG A 127 3.24 28.39 52.59
CA ARG A 127 3.90 29.35 53.48
C ARG A 127 3.38 30.78 53.30
N LEU A 128 3.11 31.22 52.07
CA LEU A 128 2.55 32.53 51.81
C LEU A 128 1.13 32.70 52.32
N LEU A 129 0.33 31.63 52.24
CA LEU A 129 -1.02 31.59 52.83
C LEU A 129 -0.98 31.62 54.36
N ASP A 130 -0.09 30.84 54.98
CA ASP A 130 0.09 30.80 56.45
C ASP A 130 0.60 32.15 57.02
N LEU A 131 1.41 32.90 56.27
CA LEU A 131 1.93 34.23 56.63
C LEU A 131 0.96 35.36 56.31
N GLY A 132 -0.21 35.09 55.70
CA GLY A 132 -1.16 36.16 55.36
C GLY A 132 -0.63 37.14 54.29
N ALA A 133 0.15 36.68 53.33
CA ALA A 133 0.77 37.53 52.32
C ALA A 133 -0.28 38.28 51.46
N PRO A 134 0.07 39.43 50.88
CA PRO A 134 -0.85 40.18 49.99
C PRO A 134 -1.39 39.35 48.84
N ASP A 135 -2.67 39.52 48.52
CA ASP A 135 -3.39 38.75 47.48
C ASP A 135 -2.70 38.71 46.12
N ILE A 136 -2.02 39.79 45.74
CA ILE A 136 -1.29 39.88 44.45
C ILE A 136 -0.17 38.83 44.37
N ILE A 137 0.55 38.62 45.48
CA ILE A 137 1.63 37.66 45.58
C ILE A 137 1.06 36.22 45.57
N VAL A 138 0.00 35.99 46.35
CA VAL A 138 -0.68 34.69 46.39
C VAL A 138 -1.23 34.29 45.05
N ARG A 139 -1.86 35.21 44.32
CA ARG A 139 -2.40 34.97 42.98
C ARG A 139 -1.31 34.65 41.96
N ASN A 140 -0.17 35.34 42.01
CA ASN A 140 0.96 35.08 41.15
C ASN A 140 1.56 33.67 41.43
N GLU A 141 1.65 33.26 42.68
CA GLU A 141 2.16 31.93 43.03
C GLU A 141 1.16 30.82 42.65
N LYS A 142 -0.16 31.04 42.80
CA LYS A 142 -1.20 30.15 42.27
C LYS A 142 -1.05 29.97 40.75
N ARG A 143 -0.80 31.03 39.99
CA ARG A 143 -0.55 30.99 38.57
C ARG A 143 0.70 30.18 38.22
N MET A 144 1.79 30.39 38.98
CA MET A 144 3.04 29.65 38.77
C MET A 144 2.90 28.17 39.12
N LEU A 145 2.10 27.80 40.11
CA LEU A 145 1.76 26.42 40.43
C LEU A 145 0.96 25.77 39.26
N GLN A 146 -0.03 26.52 38.73
CA GLN A 146 -0.78 26.06 37.58
C GLN A 146 0.12 25.80 36.37
N GLU A 147 1.07 26.71 36.08
CA GLU A 147 2.04 26.54 35.02
C GLU A 147 2.95 25.31 35.23
N ALA A 148 3.36 25.05 36.47
CA ALA A 148 4.15 23.87 36.81
C ALA A 148 3.36 22.56 36.60
N VAL A 149 2.09 22.52 36.93
CA VAL A 149 1.21 21.38 36.70
C VAL A 149 0.95 21.18 35.21
N ASP A 150 0.68 22.26 34.48
CA ASP A 150 0.51 22.21 33.04
C ASP A 150 1.76 21.63 32.34
N ALA A 151 2.96 22.04 32.79
CA ALA A 151 4.23 21.52 32.28
C ALA A 151 4.44 20.03 32.63
N LEU A 152 3.96 19.54 33.78
CA LEU A 152 4.04 18.11 34.10
C LEU A 152 3.15 17.27 33.20
N ILE A 153 1.94 17.73 32.90
CA ILE A 153 0.96 16.98 32.10
C ILE A 153 1.33 17.03 30.62
N ASP A 154 1.53 18.21 30.04
CA ASP A 154 1.88 18.42 28.66
C ASP A 154 2.77 19.67 28.48
N ASN A 155 4.08 19.50 28.48
CA ASN A 155 5.04 20.59 28.37
C ASN A 155 5.05 21.21 26.99
N GLY A 156 4.87 22.52 26.91
CA GLY A 156 4.88 23.29 25.66
C GLY A 156 3.51 23.44 24.97
N ARG A 157 2.45 22.85 25.53
CA ARG A 157 1.09 23.04 25.02
C ARG A 157 0.58 24.46 25.23
N ARG A 158 0.97 25.07 26.31
CA ARG A 158 0.56 26.43 26.70
C ARG A 158 1.78 27.32 26.95
N GLY A 159 2.12 28.15 25.98
CA GLY A 159 3.25 29.05 26.07
C GLY A 159 4.61 28.38 25.75
N ARG A 160 5.70 28.96 26.24
CA ARG A 160 7.04 28.41 26.04
C ARG A 160 7.25 27.15 26.87
N PRO A 161 7.85 26.09 26.33
CA PRO A 161 8.14 24.88 27.10
C PRO A 161 9.15 25.16 28.21
N VAL A 162 8.98 24.47 29.33
CA VAL A 162 9.96 24.46 30.42
C VAL A 162 11.18 23.69 29.95
N THR A 163 12.37 24.32 30.08
CA THR A 163 13.64 23.76 29.62
C THR A 163 14.53 23.34 30.77
N GLY A 164 15.36 22.34 30.51
CA GLY A 164 16.43 21.89 31.41
C GLY A 164 17.80 22.42 30.98
N PRO A 165 18.89 21.84 31.48
CA PRO A 165 20.25 22.17 31.10
C PRO A 165 20.42 22.03 29.57
N GLY A 166 21.11 23.01 28.96
CA GLY A 166 21.30 23.03 27.49
C GLY A 166 20.09 23.48 26.69
N ASN A 167 19.14 24.18 27.30
CA ASN A 167 17.93 24.71 26.67
C ASN A 167 17.03 23.64 26.00
N ARG A 168 17.17 22.38 26.40
CA ARG A 168 16.33 21.26 25.95
C ARG A 168 15.01 21.27 26.70
N ALA A 169 13.88 21.15 25.97
CA ALA A 169 12.55 20.98 26.57
C ALA A 169 12.49 19.69 27.41
N LEU A 170 11.94 19.79 28.62
CA LEU A 170 11.75 18.62 29.50
C LEU A 170 10.63 17.73 28.96
N LYS A 171 10.82 16.42 29.07
CA LYS A 171 9.83 15.42 28.64
C LYS A 171 8.73 15.27 29.69
N SER A 172 7.49 15.65 29.32
CA SER A 172 6.32 15.58 30.19
C SER A 172 5.68 14.18 30.19
N LEU A 173 4.63 13.96 31.01
CA LEU A 173 3.86 12.72 31.03
C LEU A 173 3.21 12.42 29.67
N SER A 174 2.65 13.43 29.01
CA SER A 174 2.08 13.29 27.67
C SER A 174 3.13 12.88 26.63
N ASP A 175 4.33 13.47 26.71
CA ASP A 175 5.44 13.14 25.79
C ASP A 175 5.99 11.72 26.00
N MET A 176 5.74 11.12 27.15
CA MET A 176 6.06 9.70 27.40
C MET A 176 5.14 8.74 26.64
N LEU A 177 3.95 9.15 26.27
CA LEU A 177 2.95 8.32 25.59
C LEU A 177 2.89 8.58 24.10
N LYS A 178 2.99 9.84 23.65
CA LYS A 178 2.84 10.24 22.27
C LYS A 178 4.15 10.27 21.45
N GLY A 179 4.00 10.17 20.15
CA GLY A 179 5.11 10.27 19.18
C GLY A 179 5.96 9.01 19.06
N LYS A 180 7.01 9.08 18.26
CA LYS A 180 7.93 7.96 17.98
C LYS A 180 8.66 7.44 19.23
N GLY A 181 8.97 8.31 20.17
CA GLY A 181 9.64 7.98 21.43
C GLY A 181 8.69 7.68 22.60
N GLY A 182 7.39 7.62 22.34
CA GLY A 182 6.38 7.28 23.34
C GLY A 182 6.25 5.79 23.60
N ARG A 183 5.60 5.44 24.71
CA ARG A 183 5.41 4.03 25.13
C ARG A 183 4.69 3.19 24.09
N PHE A 184 3.65 3.72 23.46
CA PHE A 184 2.88 2.98 22.48
C PHE A 184 3.73 2.54 21.29
N ARG A 185 4.49 3.44 20.69
CA ARG A 185 5.27 3.14 19.48
C ARG A 185 6.63 2.52 19.76
N GLN A 186 7.28 2.83 20.86
CA GLN A 186 8.63 2.39 21.15
C GLN A 186 8.70 1.09 21.96
N ASN A 187 7.73 0.84 22.86
CA ASN A 187 7.78 -0.25 23.80
C ASN A 187 6.63 -1.26 23.73
N LEU A 188 5.46 -0.89 23.16
CA LEU A 188 4.29 -1.75 23.07
C LEU A 188 4.09 -2.33 21.68
N LEU A 189 4.13 -1.53 20.62
CA LEU A 189 4.00 -2.00 19.25
C LEU A 189 5.25 -2.73 18.74
N GLY A 190 6.40 -2.49 19.34
CA GLY A 190 7.65 -3.16 19.05
C GLY A 190 8.59 -3.11 20.24
N LYS A 191 9.30 -4.21 20.51
CA LYS A 191 10.27 -4.34 21.61
C LYS A 191 11.62 -4.76 21.06
N ARG A 192 12.70 -4.41 21.78
CA ARG A 192 14.00 -5.01 21.55
C ARG A 192 13.98 -6.44 22.09
N VAL A 193 14.47 -7.38 21.31
CA VAL A 193 14.46 -8.81 21.66
C VAL A 193 15.89 -9.36 21.73
N ASP A 194 16.08 -10.35 22.58
CA ASP A 194 17.30 -11.16 22.66
C ASP A 194 17.32 -12.22 21.56
N TYR A 195 18.42 -12.93 21.41
CA TYR A 195 18.64 -13.95 20.39
C TYR A 195 18.44 -13.41 18.96
N SER A 196 18.95 -12.23 18.74
CA SER A 196 18.94 -11.56 17.44
C SER A 196 20.33 -11.03 17.10
N GLY A 197 20.61 -10.96 15.82
CA GLY A 197 21.85 -10.41 15.29
C GLY A 197 21.60 -9.66 14.01
N ARG A 198 22.58 -8.90 13.55
CA ARG A 198 22.50 -8.14 12.30
C ARG A 198 23.81 -8.21 11.57
N SER A 199 23.78 -8.44 10.27
CA SER A 199 24.93 -8.40 9.39
C SER A 199 24.58 -8.01 7.97
N VAL A 200 25.57 -7.71 7.17
CA VAL A 200 25.46 -7.45 5.74
C VAL A 200 25.07 -8.72 5.02
N ILE A 201 24.27 -8.61 3.98
CA ILE A 201 23.85 -9.73 3.12
C ILE A 201 24.73 -9.83 1.86
N CYS A 202 24.90 -11.05 1.38
CA CYS A 202 25.57 -11.36 0.14
C CYS A 202 24.83 -12.47 -0.59
N VAL A 203 24.88 -12.48 -1.91
CA VAL A 203 24.22 -13.51 -2.71
C VAL A 203 24.97 -14.84 -2.64
N GLU A 204 24.24 -15.95 -2.61
CA GLU A 204 24.77 -17.30 -2.78
C GLU A 204 23.83 -18.13 -3.66
N PRO A 205 24.14 -18.30 -4.95
CA PRO A 205 23.29 -19.03 -5.88
C PRO A 205 23.14 -20.53 -5.62
N LYS A 206 24.06 -21.12 -4.85
CA LYS A 206 24.03 -22.56 -4.56
C LYS A 206 22.98 -22.96 -3.52
N LEU A 207 22.48 -21.99 -2.75
CA LEU A 207 21.45 -22.23 -1.74
C LEU A 207 20.15 -22.72 -2.40
N LYS A 208 19.42 -23.60 -1.70
CA LYS A 208 18.03 -23.88 -2.01
C LYS A 208 17.15 -22.75 -1.48
N ILE A 209 15.94 -22.62 -2.02
CA ILE A 209 15.04 -21.50 -1.69
C ILE A 209 14.68 -21.43 -0.20
N TYR A 210 14.65 -22.56 0.50
CA TYR A 210 14.39 -22.64 1.94
C TYR A 210 15.63 -22.46 2.83
N GLN A 211 16.82 -22.25 2.26
CA GLN A 211 18.09 -22.18 2.98
C GLN A 211 18.63 -20.77 3.05
N CYS A 212 19.33 -20.44 4.12
CA CYS A 212 20.15 -19.24 4.24
C CYS A 212 21.52 -19.58 4.81
N GLY A 213 22.56 -18.83 4.43
CA GLY A 213 23.90 -18.96 4.98
C GLY A 213 24.07 -18.08 6.20
N LEU A 214 24.30 -18.67 7.37
CA LEU A 214 24.56 -17.94 8.60
C LEU A 214 26.07 -18.00 8.93
N PRO A 215 26.75 -16.86 9.19
CA PRO A 215 28.15 -16.86 9.61
C PRO A 215 28.36 -17.68 10.86
N LYS A 216 29.43 -18.50 10.89
CA LYS A 216 29.75 -19.38 12.02
C LYS A 216 29.83 -18.63 13.35
N GLU A 217 30.51 -17.48 13.36
CA GLU A 217 30.69 -16.65 14.57
C GLU A 217 29.35 -16.14 15.10
N MET A 218 28.44 -15.74 14.20
CA MET A 218 27.11 -15.30 14.57
C MET A 218 26.25 -16.46 15.08
N ALA A 219 26.33 -17.63 14.42
CA ALA A 219 25.56 -18.80 14.79
C ALA A 219 25.92 -19.31 16.20
N ILE A 220 27.19 -19.29 16.56
CA ILE A 220 27.63 -19.76 17.89
C ILE A 220 27.07 -18.87 19.01
N GLU A 221 27.03 -17.58 18.80
CA GLU A 221 26.47 -16.65 19.80
C GLU A 221 24.94 -16.76 19.89
N LEU A 222 24.24 -16.86 18.76
CA LEU A 222 22.78 -16.96 18.72
C LEU A 222 22.27 -18.28 19.33
N PHE A 223 22.96 -19.40 19.05
CA PHE A 223 22.58 -20.72 19.51
C PHE A 223 23.31 -21.15 20.80
N LYS A 224 24.00 -20.25 21.48
CA LYS A 224 24.84 -20.57 22.66
C LYS A 224 24.11 -21.39 23.73
N PRO A 225 22.88 -21.09 24.18
CA PRO A 225 22.17 -21.91 25.14
C PRO A 225 21.87 -23.32 24.65
N PHE A 226 21.53 -23.49 23.40
CA PHE A 226 21.21 -24.76 22.76
C PHE A 226 22.47 -25.64 22.66
N VAL A 227 23.58 -25.05 22.25
CA VAL A 227 24.87 -25.71 22.18
C VAL A 227 25.33 -26.15 23.56
N MET A 228 25.20 -25.28 24.56
CA MET A 228 25.56 -25.67 25.96
C MET A 228 24.71 -26.83 26.49
N LYS A 229 23.41 -26.81 26.17
CA LYS A 229 22.51 -27.93 26.54
C LYS A 229 22.93 -29.23 25.91
N GLU A 230 23.22 -29.24 24.60
CA GLU A 230 23.62 -30.43 23.88
C GLU A 230 25.01 -30.94 24.27
N LEU A 231 25.97 -30.06 24.58
CA LEU A 231 27.28 -30.44 25.11
C LEU A 231 27.15 -31.17 26.47
N ALA A 232 26.24 -30.69 27.33
CA ALA A 232 25.97 -31.35 28.59
C ALA A 232 25.22 -32.69 28.41
N ALA A 233 24.24 -32.75 27.48
CA ALA A 233 23.47 -33.95 27.20
C ALA A 233 24.30 -35.06 26.57
N LYS A 234 25.25 -34.74 25.69
CA LYS A 234 26.21 -35.69 25.09
C LYS A 234 27.36 -36.09 26.04
N GLY A 235 27.41 -35.51 27.23
CA GLY A 235 28.45 -35.83 28.23
C GLY A 235 29.85 -35.28 27.92
N ILE A 236 29.99 -34.43 26.88
CA ILE A 236 31.24 -33.78 26.50
C ILE A 236 31.64 -32.74 27.56
N ALA A 237 30.65 -32.08 28.15
CA ALA A 237 30.86 -31.18 29.26
C ALA A 237 30.22 -31.70 30.55
N HIS A 238 30.96 -31.67 31.67
CA HIS A 238 30.49 -32.19 32.94
C HIS A 238 29.44 -31.29 33.62
N ASN A 239 29.45 -30.01 33.31
CA ASN A 239 28.48 -29.05 33.83
C ASN A 239 28.35 -27.84 32.92
N ILE A 240 27.33 -27.00 33.17
CA ILE A 240 27.03 -25.80 32.36
C ILE A 240 28.19 -24.80 32.36
N LYS A 241 28.95 -24.69 33.48
CA LYS A 241 30.13 -23.81 33.57
C LYS A 241 31.27 -24.29 32.67
N SER A 242 31.45 -25.58 32.56
CA SER A 242 32.44 -26.21 31.66
C SER A 242 31.99 -26.00 30.21
N ALA A 243 30.73 -26.27 29.89
CA ALA A 243 30.16 -26.04 28.57
C ALA A 243 30.35 -24.58 28.11
N LYS A 244 30.07 -23.64 28.99
CA LYS A 244 30.27 -22.21 28.71
C LYS A 244 31.73 -21.86 28.37
N LYS A 245 32.67 -22.38 29.14
CA LYS A 245 34.13 -22.21 28.87
C LYS A 245 34.56 -22.85 27.56
N MET A 246 34.01 -24.04 27.20
CA MET A 246 34.30 -24.69 25.92
C MET A 246 33.81 -23.83 24.74
N VAL A 247 32.60 -23.30 24.84
CA VAL A 247 32.04 -22.42 23.80
C VAL A 247 32.84 -21.10 23.69
N GLU A 248 33.22 -20.48 24.81
CA GLU A 248 34.04 -19.25 24.80
C GLU A 248 35.44 -19.47 24.22
N ARG A 249 35.99 -20.69 24.32
CA ARG A 249 37.29 -21.10 23.75
C ARG A 249 37.21 -21.63 22.34
N LEU A 250 36.00 -21.75 21.76
CA LEU A 250 35.74 -22.24 20.39
C LEU A 250 36.43 -23.62 20.13
N GLN A 251 36.27 -24.57 21.05
CA GLN A 251 36.86 -25.90 20.89
C GLN A 251 36.27 -26.65 19.68
N PRO A 252 37.00 -27.54 19.00
CA PRO A 252 36.52 -28.25 17.81
C PRO A 252 35.18 -28.97 18.00
N GLU A 253 34.96 -29.58 19.14
CA GLU A 253 33.72 -30.31 19.46
C GLU A 253 32.50 -29.43 19.51
N VAL A 254 32.67 -28.13 19.76
CA VAL A 254 31.59 -27.16 19.77
C VAL A 254 31.01 -26.96 18.37
N TRP A 255 31.84 -26.99 17.33
CA TRP A 255 31.40 -26.84 15.93
C TRP A 255 30.57 -28.05 15.49
N ASP A 256 30.93 -29.25 15.86
CA ASP A 256 30.16 -30.46 15.52
C ASP A 256 28.78 -30.43 16.20
N VAL A 257 28.73 -30.01 17.47
CA VAL A 257 27.47 -29.84 18.20
C VAL A 257 26.63 -28.71 17.64
N LEU A 258 27.26 -27.60 17.21
CA LEU A 258 26.56 -26.50 16.58
C LEU A 258 25.89 -26.91 15.26
N GLU A 259 26.58 -27.71 14.44
CA GLU A 259 26.00 -28.23 13.20
C GLU A 259 24.78 -29.12 13.47
N ASP A 260 24.84 -29.96 14.50
CA ASP A 260 23.69 -30.77 14.89
C ASP A 260 22.53 -29.98 15.44
N VAL A 261 22.79 -28.90 16.20
CA VAL A 261 21.76 -28.02 16.78
C VAL A 261 21.06 -27.20 15.69
N ILE A 262 21.79 -26.79 14.67
CA ILE A 262 21.24 -25.98 13.58
C ILE A 262 20.32 -26.80 12.65
N LYS A 263 20.57 -28.13 12.54
CA LYS A 263 19.69 -28.99 11.77
C LYS A 263 18.24 -28.83 12.25
N GLU A 264 17.35 -28.58 11.33
CA GLU A 264 15.91 -28.47 11.59
C GLU A 264 15.50 -27.33 12.56
N HIS A 265 16.37 -26.36 12.88
CA HIS A 265 16.04 -25.19 13.66
C HIS A 265 15.94 -23.96 12.74
N PRO A 266 14.75 -23.54 12.32
CA PRO A 266 14.60 -22.42 11.41
C PRO A 266 14.99 -21.10 12.07
N VAL A 267 15.54 -20.18 11.30
CA VAL A 267 15.79 -18.79 11.72
C VAL A 267 14.97 -17.84 10.87
N MET A 268 14.57 -16.71 11.43
CA MET A 268 13.88 -15.68 10.71
C MET A 268 14.85 -14.60 10.25
N LEU A 269 14.75 -14.20 8.98
CA LEU A 269 15.45 -13.05 8.42
C LEU A 269 14.48 -11.91 8.20
N ASN A 270 14.88 -10.72 8.59
CA ASN A 270 14.10 -9.49 8.41
C ASN A 270 14.97 -8.38 7.80
N ARG A 271 14.43 -7.66 6.83
CA ARG A 271 15.02 -6.44 6.28
C ARG A 271 14.14 -5.22 6.60
N ALA A 272 14.73 -4.17 7.14
CA ALA A 272 14.08 -2.89 7.31
C ALA A 272 14.23 -2.01 6.03
N PRO A 273 13.16 -1.29 5.57
CA PRO A 273 11.84 -1.24 6.18
C PRO A 273 10.97 -2.46 5.85
N THR A 274 10.25 -3.00 6.83
CA THR A 274 9.30 -4.09 6.62
C THR A 274 7.97 -3.53 6.13
N LEU A 275 7.77 -3.47 4.83
CA LEU A 275 6.58 -2.86 4.22
C LEU A 275 5.38 -3.81 4.18
N HIS A 276 5.61 -5.11 4.08
CA HIS A 276 4.60 -6.15 4.03
C HIS A 276 5.09 -7.43 4.72
N ARG A 277 4.20 -8.38 4.91
CA ARG A 277 4.51 -9.60 5.68
C ARG A 277 5.66 -10.43 5.10
N LEU A 278 5.92 -10.37 3.79
CA LEU A 278 7.02 -11.06 3.14
C LEU A 278 8.41 -10.47 3.46
N GLY A 279 8.47 -9.33 4.14
CA GLY A 279 9.71 -8.76 4.68
C GLY A 279 10.28 -9.54 5.86
N ILE A 280 9.57 -10.54 6.37
CA ILE A 280 10.02 -11.48 7.38
C ILE A 280 9.74 -12.91 6.89
N GLN A 281 10.78 -13.69 6.64
CA GLN A 281 10.65 -15.06 6.21
C GLN A 281 11.59 -15.96 7.03
N ALA A 282 11.20 -17.21 7.21
CA ALA A 282 12.02 -18.21 7.87
C ALA A 282 12.84 -19.02 6.84
N PHE A 283 14.02 -19.41 7.24
CA PHE A 283 14.93 -20.23 6.46
C PHE A 283 15.59 -21.27 7.35
N GLU A 284 16.02 -22.37 6.77
CA GLU A 284 16.92 -23.32 7.43
C GLU A 284 18.36 -22.80 7.31
N PRO A 285 19.08 -22.57 8.44
CA PRO A 285 20.42 -22.03 8.38
C PRO A 285 21.43 -23.08 7.97
N ILE A 286 22.41 -22.64 7.19
CA ILE A 286 23.64 -23.41 6.88
C ILE A 286 24.83 -22.57 7.34
N LEU A 287 25.82 -23.21 7.96
CA LEU A 287 27.04 -22.52 8.39
C LEU A 287 27.90 -22.16 7.18
N VAL A 288 28.27 -20.88 7.13
CA VAL A 288 29.15 -20.36 6.08
C VAL A 288 30.35 -19.63 6.68
N GLU A 289 31.44 -19.61 5.93
CA GLU A 289 32.62 -18.84 6.28
C GLU A 289 32.40 -17.35 5.97
N GLY A 290 33.10 -16.50 6.70
CA GLY A 290 33.00 -15.03 6.55
C GLY A 290 32.08 -14.40 7.59
N LYS A 291 31.73 -13.12 7.36
CA LYS A 291 30.91 -12.30 8.28
C LYS A 291 29.57 -11.89 7.69
N ALA A 292 29.32 -12.18 6.42
CA ALA A 292 28.10 -11.81 5.70
C ALA A 292 27.10 -12.98 5.72
N ILE A 293 25.82 -12.63 5.86
CA ILE A 293 24.71 -13.57 5.71
C ILE A 293 24.56 -13.88 4.22
N LYS A 294 24.46 -15.16 3.87
CA LYS A 294 24.24 -15.60 2.49
C LYS A 294 22.75 -15.74 2.24
N LEU A 295 22.26 -15.08 1.17
CA LEU A 295 20.85 -15.06 0.83
C LEU A 295 20.60 -15.63 -0.57
N HIS A 296 19.50 -16.34 -0.71
CA HIS A 296 19.05 -16.87 -1.99
C HIS A 296 18.60 -15.72 -2.93
N PRO A 297 19.01 -15.72 -4.19
CA PRO A 297 18.71 -14.59 -5.08
C PRO A 297 17.22 -14.39 -5.38
N LEU A 298 16.40 -15.44 -5.39
CA LEU A 298 14.96 -15.32 -5.70
C LEU A 298 14.13 -14.66 -4.59
N VAL A 299 14.58 -14.72 -3.34
CA VAL A 299 13.86 -14.05 -2.23
C VAL A 299 14.16 -12.55 -2.12
N CYS A 300 15.16 -12.04 -2.84
CA CYS A 300 15.52 -10.63 -2.82
C CYS A 300 14.36 -9.72 -3.25
N THR A 301 13.52 -10.18 -4.17
CA THR A 301 12.34 -9.43 -4.64
C THR A 301 11.33 -9.22 -3.50
N ALA A 302 11.08 -10.25 -2.68
CA ALA A 302 10.17 -10.17 -1.54
C ALA A 302 10.66 -9.19 -0.47
N TYR A 303 11.96 -9.16 -0.22
CA TYR A 303 12.60 -8.24 0.72
C TYR A 303 12.85 -6.84 0.14
N ASN A 304 12.72 -6.66 -1.17
CA ASN A 304 13.23 -5.48 -1.89
C ASN A 304 14.69 -5.20 -1.53
N ALA A 305 15.51 -6.28 -1.45
CA ALA A 305 16.89 -6.23 -1.05
C ALA A 305 17.83 -6.24 -2.26
N ASP A 306 18.91 -5.50 -2.17
CA ASP A 306 20.06 -5.55 -3.06
C ASP A 306 21.36 -5.77 -2.27
N PHE A 307 22.44 -6.00 -2.98
CA PHE A 307 23.72 -6.35 -2.36
C PHE A 307 24.74 -5.21 -2.40
N ASP A 308 24.27 -3.98 -2.30
CA ASP A 308 25.08 -2.76 -2.29
C ASP A 308 25.55 -2.34 -0.88
N GLY A 309 25.31 -3.17 0.12
CA GLY A 309 25.62 -2.90 1.53
C GLY A 309 24.42 -3.06 2.46
N ASP A 310 23.30 -3.58 1.95
CA ASP A 310 22.11 -3.88 2.75
C ASP A 310 22.42 -4.83 3.90
N GLN A 311 21.75 -4.61 5.02
CA GLN A 311 21.84 -5.45 6.20
C GLN A 311 20.51 -6.09 6.51
N MET A 312 20.56 -7.30 7.05
CA MET A 312 19.38 -8.02 7.53
C MET A 312 19.56 -8.45 8.98
N ALA A 313 18.46 -8.44 9.72
CA ALA A 313 18.39 -8.97 11.08
C ALA A 313 18.06 -10.46 11.06
N VAL A 314 18.68 -11.21 11.94
CA VAL A 314 18.43 -12.65 12.18
C VAL A 314 17.77 -12.80 13.53
N HIS A 315 16.70 -13.57 13.62
CA HIS A 315 16.01 -13.89 14.86
C HIS A 315 15.89 -15.40 15.01
N VAL A 316 16.13 -15.89 16.21
CA VAL A 316 16.05 -17.33 16.53
C VAL A 316 14.78 -17.59 17.33
N PRO A 317 13.83 -18.39 16.83
CA PRO A 317 12.67 -18.84 17.62
C PRO A 317 13.14 -19.80 18.73
N LEU A 318 12.63 -19.59 19.94
CA LEU A 318 13.10 -20.33 21.11
C LEU A 318 12.21 -21.53 21.45
N SER A 319 10.88 -21.35 21.47
CA SER A 319 9.96 -22.43 21.81
C SER A 319 9.68 -23.34 20.62
N GLN A 320 9.21 -24.56 20.91
CA GLN A 320 8.84 -25.50 19.86
C GLN A 320 7.64 -25.03 19.04
N GLU A 321 6.68 -24.36 19.68
CA GLU A 321 5.54 -23.75 19.03
C GLU A 321 5.98 -22.66 18.05
N ALA A 322 6.91 -21.79 18.46
CA ALA A 322 7.46 -20.74 17.59
C ALA A 322 8.23 -21.34 16.40
N GLN A 323 8.98 -22.42 16.62
CA GLN A 323 9.67 -23.16 15.54
C GLN A 323 8.68 -23.81 14.57
N ALA A 324 7.57 -24.37 15.09
CA ALA A 324 6.51 -24.95 14.27
C ALA A 324 5.81 -23.87 13.42
N GLU A 325 5.51 -22.72 13.98
CA GLU A 325 4.97 -21.59 13.23
C GLU A 325 5.93 -21.10 12.15
N CYS A 326 7.22 -21.01 12.43
CA CYS A 326 8.24 -20.68 11.44
C CYS A 326 8.26 -21.67 10.27
N ARG A 327 8.11 -22.94 10.52
CA ARG A 327 8.10 -23.97 9.47
C ARG A 327 6.83 -23.97 8.63
N PHE A 328 5.68 -23.86 9.26
CA PHE A 328 4.41 -23.99 8.56
C PHE A 328 3.92 -22.68 7.92
N LEU A 329 4.20 -21.53 8.54
CA LEU A 329 3.68 -20.23 8.09
C LEU A 329 4.74 -19.34 7.42
N LEU A 330 5.96 -19.30 7.97
CA LEU A 330 6.97 -18.32 7.58
C LEU A 330 8.04 -18.87 6.62
N LEU A 331 8.16 -20.16 6.44
CA LEU A 331 9.18 -20.74 5.57
C LEU A 331 9.03 -20.23 4.14
N SER A 332 10.13 -19.88 3.48
CA SER A 332 10.12 -19.24 2.16
C SER A 332 9.31 -19.99 1.09
N PRO A 333 9.37 -21.33 0.95
CA PRO A 333 8.53 -22.07 0.00
C PRO A 333 7.01 -21.89 0.19
N ASN A 334 6.57 -21.59 1.39
CA ASN A 334 5.14 -21.38 1.69
C ASN A 334 4.66 -19.97 1.37
N ASN A 335 5.56 -19.05 1.04
CA ASN A 335 5.30 -17.64 0.79
C ASN A 335 5.72 -17.24 -0.63
N LEU A 336 5.32 -18.01 -1.62
CA LEU A 336 5.65 -17.76 -3.03
C LEU A 336 4.69 -16.81 -3.74
N LEU A 337 3.49 -16.58 -3.18
CA LEU A 337 2.48 -15.69 -3.73
C LEU A 337 2.44 -14.36 -2.98
N LYS A 338 2.22 -13.29 -3.73
CA LYS A 338 2.00 -11.96 -3.14
C LYS A 338 0.62 -11.87 -2.51
N PRO A 339 0.50 -11.30 -1.31
CA PRO A 339 -0.81 -11.03 -0.71
C PRO A 339 -1.62 -9.96 -1.47
N SER A 340 -0.99 -9.11 -2.28
CA SER A 340 -1.64 -7.99 -2.98
C SER A 340 -2.48 -8.43 -4.18
N ASP A 341 -1.91 -9.25 -5.05
CA ASP A 341 -2.52 -9.66 -6.32
C ASP A 341 -2.64 -11.19 -6.49
N GLY A 342 -1.99 -11.98 -5.62
CA GLY A 342 -1.92 -13.42 -5.74
C GLY A 342 -0.95 -13.91 -6.81
N GLY A 343 -0.19 -13.02 -7.43
CA GLY A 343 0.86 -13.41 -8.37
C GLY A 343 2.12 -13.93 -7.68
N PRO A 344 3.00 -14.64 -8.39
CA PRO A 344 4.25 -15.13 -7.82
C PRO A 344 5.18 -13.97 -7.46
N VAL A 345 5.80 -14.04 -6.28
CA VAL A 345 6.78 -13.07 -5.80
C VAL A 345 8.21 -13.48 -6.16
N ALA A 346 8.51 -14.76 -6.08
CA ALA A 346 9.83 -15.33 -6.38
C ALA A 346 9.93 -15.60 -7.89
N VAL A 347 10.07 -14.54 -8.68
CA VAL A 347 10.23 -14.65 -10.14
C VAL A 347 11.72 -14.49 -10.48
N PRO A 348 12.28 -15.34 -11.37
CA PRO A 348 13.64 -15.17 -11.86
C PRO A 348 13.87 -13.76 -12.42
N SER A 349 15.06 -13.23 -12.22
CA SER A 349 15.43 -11.87 -12.63
C SER A 349 16.86 -11.83 -13.20
N GLN A 350 17.18 -10.74 -13.88
CA GLN A 350 18.52 -10.45 -14.38
C GLN A 350 19.14 -11.64 -15.15
N ASP A 351 20.27 -12.17 -14.70
CA ASP A 351 21.04 -13.22 -15.41
C ASP A 351 20.23 -14.51 -15.61
N MET A 352 19.35 -14.87 -14.67
CA MET A 352 18.49 -16.03 -14.81
C MET A 352 17.55 -15.90 -16.01
N VAL A 353 16.90 -14.74 -16.16
CA VAL A 353 16.03 -14.45 -17.29
C VAL A 353 16.83 -14.40 -18.59
N LEU A 354 17.99 -13.76 -18.57
CA LEU A 354 18.85 -13.65 -19.75
C LEU A 354 19.32 -15.01 -20.24
N GLY A 355 19.71 -15.89 -19.33
CA GLY A 355 20.13 -17.25 -19.67
C GLY A 355 19.01 -18.09 -20.29
N ILE A 356 17.78 -17.98 -19.75
CA ILE A 356 16.61 -18.70 -20.29
C ILE A 356 16.17 -18.11 -21.63
N TYR A 357 16.21 -16.79 -21.78
CA TYR A 357 15.94 -16.10 -23.03
C TYR A 357 16.91 -16.57 -24.13
N TYR A 358 18.20 -16.61 -23.85
CA TYR A 358 19.19 -17.14 -24.77
C TYR A 358 18.95 -18.61 -25.08
N LEU A 359 18.63 -19.45 -24.08
CA LEU A 359 18.37 -20.86 -24.25
C LEU A 359 17.18 -21.15 -25.18
N THR A 360 16.10 -20.39 -25.04
CA THR A 360 14.83 -20.60 -25.77
C THR A 360 14.76 -19.85 -27.10
N GLN A 361 15.78 -19.10 -27.46
CA GLN A 361 15.84 -18.35 -28.71
C GLN A 361 15.92 -19.29 -29.92
N LEU A 362 15.22 -18.95 -31.02
CA LEU A 362 15.32 -19.62 -32.31
C LEU A 362 16.12 -18.73 -33.26
N ARG A 363 17.15 -19.28 -33.88
CA ARG A 363 17.96 -18.57 -34.90
C ARG A 363 17.91 -19.36 -36.22
N PRO A 364 17.11 -18.93 -37.22
CA PRO A 364 17.10 -19.53 -38.54
C PRO A 364 18.47 -19.43 -39.20
N GLY A 365 18.85 -20.45 -39.98
CA GLY A 365 20.15 -20.50 -40.68
C GLY A 365 21.32 -20.91 -39.79
N SER A 366 21.07 -21.40 -38.55
CA SER A 366 22.11 -21.91 -37.69
C SER A 366 22.66 -23.25 -38.16
N LYS A 367 23.93 -23.54 -37.79
CA LYS A 367 24.61 -24.78 -38.11
C LYS A 367 23.80 -26.01 -37.65
N GLY A 368 23.56 -26.99 -38.52
CA GLY A 368 22.85 -28.21 -38.19
C GLY A 368 21.32 -28.12 -38.25
N GLU A 369 20.76 -27.09 -38.90
CA GLU A 369 19.32 -26.97 -39.12
C GLU A 369 18.75 -28.15 -39.92
N GLY A 370 17.61 -28.68 -39.44
CA GLY A 370 16.92 -29.80 -40.10
C GLY A 370 17.47 -31.20 -39.84
N MET A 371 18.49 -31.35 -38.97
CA MET A 371 19.02 -32.67 -38.59
C MET A 371 18.02 -33.49 -37.78
N PHE A 372 18.05 -34.81 -37.95
CA PHE A 372 17.21 -35.76 -37.23
C PHE A 372 18.02 -36.50 -36.17
N PHE A 373 17.44 -36.60 -34.96
CA PHE A 373 18.03 -37.29 -33.83
C PHE A 373 17.08 -38.33 -33.22
N LYS A 374 17.63 -39.43 -32.82
CA LYS A 374 16.89 -40.55 -32.25
C LYS A 374 16.41 -40.25 -30.81
N SER A 375 17.15 -39.41 -30.09
CA SER A 375 16.86 -39.05 -28.71
C SER A 375 17.43 -37.66 -28.37
N VAL A 376 16.96 -37.07 -27.28
CA VAL A 376 17.49 -35.80 -26.75
C VAL A 376 18.97 -35.94 -26.36
N ASN A 377 19.39 -37.10 -25.83
CA ASN A 377 20.79 -37.36 -25.49
C ASN A 377 21.73 -37.35 -26.69
N GLU A 378 21.28 -37.88 -27.84
CA GLU A 378 22.03 -37.84 -29.09
C GLU A 378 22.17 -36.38 -29.60
N ALA A 379 21.13 -35.57 -29.45
CA ALA A 379 21.18 -34.16 -29.79
C ALA A 379 22.15 -33.39 -28.86
N ILE A 380 22.20 -33.71 -27.58
CA ILE A 380 23.18 -33.15 -26.61
C ILE A 380 24.61 -33.50 -27.01
N LEU A 381 24.88 -34.75 -27.37
CA LEU A 381 26.20 -35.20 -27.86
C LEU A 381 26.59 -34.48 -29.16
N ALA A 382 25.66 -34.30 -30.08
CA ALA A 382 25.88 -33.56 -31.30
C ALA A 382 26.21 -32.08 -31.03
N TYR A 383 25.57 -31.48 -30.06
CA TYR A 383 25.86 -30.13 -29.61
C TYR A 383 27.26 -29.99 -28.99
N GLU A 384 27.62 -30.90 -28.09
CA GLU A 384 28.96 -30.92 -27.46
C GLU A 384 30.08 -31.11 -28.47
N ASN A 385 29.84 -31.90 -29.54
CA ASN A 385 30.75 -32.07 -30.64
C ASN A 385 30.72 -30.96 -31.70
N GLY A 386 29.86 -29.95 -31.52
CA GLY A 386 29.77 -28.77 -32.37
C GLY A 386 29.09 -29.00 -33.73
N TYR A 387 28.29 -30.04 -33.88
CA TYR A 387 27.52 -30.30 -35.11
C TYR A 387 26.26 -29.42 -35.18
N ILE A 388 25.65 -29.15 -34.05
CA ILE A 388 24.48 -28.28 -33.92
C ILE A 388 24.72 -27.17 -32.91
N THR A 389 23.87 -26.14 -32.94
CA THR A 389 23.85 -25.08 -31.94
C THR A 389 22.60 -25.22 -31.06
N LEU A 390 22.54 -24.51 -29.94
CA LEU A 390 21.36 -24.49 -29.06
C LEU A 390 20.10 -23.93 -29.73
N HIS A 391 20.28 -23.09 -30.76
CA HIS A 391 19.26 -22.34 -31.45
C HIS A 391 18.83 -22.95 -32.78
N SER A 392 19.49 -24.04 -33.23
CA SER A 392 19.18 -24.72 -34.50
C SER A 392 17.85 -25.46 -34.38
N GLN A 393 17.00 -25.31 -35.38
CA GLN A 393 15.77 -26.08 -35.47
C GLN A 393 16.11 -27.51 -35.91
N ILE A 394 15.82 -28.48 -35.06
CA ILE A 394 16.13 -29.90 -35.23
C ILE A 394 14.87 -30.74 -35.11
N LYS A 395 14.93 -31.97 -35.62
CA LYS A 395 13.86 -32.95 -35.49
C LYS A 395 14.30 -34.05 -34.55
N VAL A 396 13.57 -34.21 -33.47
CA VAL A 396 13.90 -35.17 -32.40
C VAL A 396 12.75 -36.14 -32.18
N ARG A 397 13.09 -37.44 -32.11
CA ARG A 397 12.13 -38.45 -31.71
C ARG A 397 11.96 -38.43 -30.19
N VAL A 398 10.72 -38.21 -29.74
CA VAL A 398 10.35 -38.21 -28.34
C VAL A 398 9.35 -39.33 -28.07
N ALA A 399 9.53 -40.04 -26.99
CA ALA A 399 8.58 -41.02 -26.45
C ALA A 399 7.92 -40.44 -25.22
N LYS A 400 6.60 -40.48 -25.15
CA LYS A 400 5.81 -40.01 -24.01
C LYS A 400 4.76 -41.03 -23.65
N THR A 401 4.64 -41.31 -22.35
CA THR A 401 3.57 -42.18 -21.81
C THR A 401 2.32 -41.32 -21.62
N LEU A 402 1.25 -41.67 -22.34
CA LEU A 402 -0.05 -41.03 -22.22
C LEU A 402 -0.72 -41.36 -20.89
N PRO A 403 -1.71 -40.57 -20.42
CA PRO A 403 -2.50 -40.90 -19.22
C PRO A 403 -3.17 -42.27 -19.26
N ASN A 404 -3.40 -42.80 -20.48
CA ASN A 404 -3.96 -44.11 -20.71
C ASN A 404 -2.95 -45.28 -20.52
N GLY A 405 -1.68 -44.97 -20.21
CA GLY A 405 -0.63 -45.96 -20.06
C GLY A 405 0.01 -46.47 -21.38
N GLU A 406 -0.41 -45.93 -22.53
CA GLU A 406 0.19 -46.23 -23.84
C GLU A 406 1.43 -45.36 -24.09
N GLU A 407 2.52 -45.97 -24.59
CA GLU A 407 3.68 -45.24 -25.05
C GLU A 407 3.51 -44.77 -26.47
N MET A 408 3.42 -43.47 -26.69
CA MET A 408 3.38 -42.86 -28.00
C MET A 408 4.77 -42.33 -28.36
N THR A 409 5.25 -42.63 -29.54
CA THR A 409 6.52 -42.11 -30.07
C THR A 409 6.30 -41.32 -31.34
N GLY A 410 6.89 -40.14 -31.43
CA GLY A 410 6.78 -39.34 -32.66
C GLY A 410 7.95 -38.37 -32.78
N ILE A 411 8.02 -37.73 -33.93
CA ILE A 411 9.06 -36.76 -34.26
C ILE A 411 8.46 -35.38 -34.05
N ILE A 412 9.15 -34.53 -33.27
CA ILE A 412 8.80 -33.16 -33.04
C ILE A 412 9.87 -32.23 -33.60
N ASP A 413 9.43 -31.07 -34.07
CA ASP A 413 10.30 -29.96 -34.44
C ASP A 413 10.57 -29.13 -33.21
N ALA A 414 11.84 -28.97 -32.83
CA ALA A 414 12.24 -28.25 -31.63
C ALA A 414 13.65 -27.70 -31.78
N THR A 415 14.06 -26.87 -30.82
CA THR A 415 15.46 -26.52 -30.60
C THR A 415 16.02 -27.30 -29.42
N LEU A 416 17.31 -27.57 -29.38
CA LEU A 416 17.92 -28.25 -28.22
C LEU A 416 17.72 -27.44 -26.93
N GLY A 417 17.80 -26.13 -27.01
CA GLY A 417 17.59 -25.26 -25.85
C GLY A 417 16.19 -25.37 -25.27
N ARG A 418 15.14 -25.42 -26.12
CA ARG A 418 13.75 -25.60 -25.66
C ARG A 418 13.53 -27.00 -25.06
N LEU A 419 14.14 -28.02 -25.61
CA LEU A 419 14.09 -29.38 -25.07
C LEU A 419 14.67 -29.44 -23.66
N LEU A 420 15.84 -28.81 -23.43
CA LEU A 420 16.49 -28.75 -22.13
C LEU A 420 15.65 -27.96 -21.11
N PHE A 421 14.99 -26.90 -21.54
CA PHE A 421 14.12 -26.11 -20.67
C PHE A 421 12.85 -26.88 -20.29
N ASN A 422 12.24 -27.59 -21.25
CA ASN A 422 11.05 -28.40 -20.99
C ASN A 422 11.31 -29.63 -20.09
N GLU A 423 12.54 -30.10 -19.97
CA GLU A 423 12.91 -31.17 -19.04
C GLU A 423 12.66 -30.77 -17.58
N ILE A 424 12.83 -29.48 -17.26
CA ILE A 424 12.69 -28.94 -15.90
C ILE A 424 11.25 -28.61 -15.59
N ILE A 425 10.48 -28.18 -16.60
CA ILE A 425 9.10 -27.70 -16.44
C ILE A 425 8.12 -28.87 -16.50
N PRO A 426 7.16 -28.99 -15.57
CA PRO A 426 6.06 -29.95 -15.67
C PRO A 426 5.30 -29.81 -16.98
N GLN A 427 4.94 -30.93 -17.63
CA GLN A 427 4.34 -30.97 -18.97
C GLN A 427 2.80 -31.05 -18.97
N ASP A 428 2.15 -30.57 -17.91
CA ASP A 428 0.69 -30.60 -17.69
C ASP A 428 0.11 -29.22 -17.35
N LEU A 429 0.79 -28.15 -17.74
CA LEU A 429 0.42 -26.77 -17.37
C LEU A 429 -0.76 -26.19 -18.17
N GLY A 430 -1.10 -26.80 -19.35
CA GLY A 430 -2.21 -26.36 -20.18
C GLY A 430 -1.88 -25.18 -21.11
N PHE A 431 -0.63 -24.99 -21.50
CA PHE A 431 -0.25 -24.10 -22.61
C PHE A 431 -0.58 -24.73 -23.99
N VAL A 432 -0.56 -26.05 -24.03
CA VAL A 432 -0.96 -26.81 -25.21
C VAL A 432 -2.26 -27.55 -24.89
N ASP A 433 -3.26 -27.38 -25.75
CA ASP A 433 -4.52 -28.11 -25.64
C ASP A 433 -4.27 -29.58 -26.05
N ARG A 434 -4.30 -30.47 -25.06
CA ARG A 434 -4.07 -31.90 -25.22
C ARG A 434 -5.31 -32.68 -25.68
N GLU A 435 -6.49 -32.03 -25.73
CA GLU A 435 -7.72 -32.63 -26.21
C GLU A 435 -7.77 -32.70 -27.74
N VAL A 436 -6.92 -31.91 -28.44
CA VAL A 436 -6.82 -31.89 -29.91
C VAL A 436 -5.87 -32.98 -30.37
N GLU A 437 -6.34 -33.85 -31.29
CA GLU A 437 -5.52 -34.88 -31.92
C GLU A 437 -4.27 -34.30 -32.60
N GLY A 438 -3.12 -34.88 -32.35
CA GLY A 438 -1.82 -34.41 -32.86
C GLY A 438 -1.03 -33.48 -31.96
N ASN A 439 -1.60 -33.08 -30.81
CA ASN A 439 -0.91 -32.25 -29.83
C ASN A 439 -0.32 -33.05 -28.65
N GLU A 440 -0.50 -34.37 -28.65
CA GLU A 440 -0.12 -35.21 -27.48
C GLU A 440 1.39 -35.15 -27.20
N LEU A 441 2.20 -35.09 -28.25
CA LEU A 441 3.67 -35.05 -28.16
C LEU A 441 4.28 -33.65 -28.10
N LYS A 442 3.50 -32.59 -28.36
CA LYS A 442 4.03 -31.22 -28.33
C LYS A 442 4.51 -30.86 -26.92
N MET A 443 5.60 -30.10 -26.88
CA MET A 443 6.13 -29.54 -25.64
C MET A 443 5.21 -28.45 -25.14
N GLU A 444 5.10 -28.31 -23.79
CA GLU A 444 4.37 -27.20 -23.18
C GLU A 444 4.94 -25.84 -23.54
N ILE A 445 6.25 -25.72 -23.56
CA ILE A 445 6.94 -24.46 -23.86
C ILE A 445 7.60 -24.54 -25.23
N ASP A 446 6.91 -24.11 -26.27
CA ASP A 446 7.41 -24.01 -27.65
C ASP A 446 7.44 -22.56 -28.16
N PHE A 447 7.68 -21.62 -27.26
CA PHE A 447 7.78 -20.19 -27.53
C PHE A 447 9.02 -19.60 -26.88
N HIS A 448 9.39 -18.42 -27.32
CA HIS A 448 10.51 -17.68 -26.73
C HIS A 448 10.14 -17.16 -25.35
N VAL A 449 10.96 -17.45 -24.35
CA VAL A 449 10.66 -17.18 -22.95
C VAL A 449 11.43 -15.97 -22.43
N GLY A 450 10.72 -14.92 -22.07
CA GLY A 450 11.22 -13.77 -21.33
C GLY A 450 10.66 -13.71 -19.91
N LYS A 451 10.87 -12.60 -19.21
CA LYS A 451 10.42 -12.42 -17.82
C LYS A 451 8.90 -12.56 -17.65
N LYS A 452 8.11 -12.04 -18.61
CA LYS A 452 6.64 -12.13 -18.57
C LYS A 452 6.17 -13.58 -18.68
N GLN A 453 6.72 -14.30 -19.66
CA GLN A 453 6.40 -15.69 -19.88
C GLN A 453 6.82 -16.57 -18.70
N LEU A 454 7.97 -16.31 -18.07
CA LEU A 454 8.38 -16.99 -16.85
C LEU A 454 7.40 -16.77 -15.71
N LYS A 455 6.91 -15.53 -15.51
CA LYS A 455 5.88 -15.25 -14.51
C LYS A 455 4.63 -16.10 -14.76
N GLN A 456 4.14 -16.17 -15.99
CA GLN A 456 2.98 -16.97 -16.39
C GLN A 456 3.20 -18.49 -16.20
N ILE A 457 4.38 -18.98 -16.54
CA ILE A 457 4.73 -20.39 -16.33
C ILE A 457 4.70 -20.73 -14.84
N LEU A 458 5.36 -19.94 -14.02
CA LEU A 458 5.40 -20.15 -12.58
C LEU A 458 4.01 -20.05 -11.92
N GLU A 459 3.19 -19.10 -12.35
CA GLU A 459 1.81 -18.98 -11.89
C GLU A 459 0.99 -20.24 -12.20
N LYS A 460 1.11 -20.80 -13.40
CA LYS A 460 0.47 -22.06 -13.77
C LYS A 460 1.03 -23.24 -12.97
N VAL A 461 2.34 -23.28 -12.74
CA VAL A 461 2.97 -24.34 -11.91
C VAL A 461 2.43 -24.30 -10.47
N ILE A 462 2.37 -23.11 -9.85
CA ILE A 462 1.84 -22.97 -8.49
C ILE A 462 0.37 -23.43 -8.42
N ASN A 463 -0.45 -23.01 -9.37
CA ASN A 463 -1.87 -23.34 -9.42
C ASN A 463 -2.16 -24.82 -9.73
N THR A 464 -1.21 -25.54 -10.32
CA THR A 464 -1.37 -26.94 -10.71
C THR A 464 -0.75 -27.89 -9.69
N HIS A 465 0.48 -27.64 -9.26
CA HIS A 465 1.29 -28.53 -8.45
C HIS A 465 1.50 -28.08 -7.00
N GLY A 466 1.15 -26.86 -6.66
CA GLY A 466 1.33 -26.33 -5.30
C GLY A 466 2.73 -25.78 -5.03
N ALA A 467 2.94 -25.29 -3.82
CA ALA A 467 4.14 -24.54 -3.43
C ALA A 467 5.42 -25.37 -3.40
N THR A 468 5.35 -26.62 -2.92
CA THR A 468 6.54 -27.47 -2.76
C THR A 468 7.18 -27.83 -4.10
N ALA A 469 6.38 -28.28 -5.06
CA ALA A 469 6.87 -28.59 -6.41
C ALA A 469 7.39 -27.34 -7.12
N THR A 470 6.74 -26.19 -6.90
CA THR A 470 7.18 -24.91 -7.46
C THR A 470 8.54 -24.48 -6.91
N ALA A 471 8.83 -24.74 -5.64
CA ALA A 471 10.14 -24.46 -5.05
C ALA A 471 11.27 -25.23 -5.74
N GLU A 472 11.04 -26.49 -6.06
CA GLU A 472 12.01 -27.31 -6.82
C GLU A 472 12.20 -26.77 -8.24
N VAL A 473 11.09 -26.46 -8.93
CA VAL A 473 11.14 -25.87 -10.29
C VAL A 473 11.88 -24.53 -10.28
N LEU A 474 11.67 -23.68 -9.27
CA LEU A 474 12.37 -22.40 -9.14
C LEU A 474 13.88 -22.58 -8.97
N ASP A 475 14.31 -23.55 -8.16
CA ASP A 475 15.74 -23.84 -7.98
C ASP A 475 16.38 -24.35 -9.27
N ASP A 476 15.68 -25.19 -10.02
CA ASP A 476 16.16 -25.72 -11.29
C ASP A 476 16.21 -24.63 -12.38
N VAL A 477 15.18 -23.78 -12.47
CA VAL A 477 15.15 -22.62 -13.35
C VAL A 477 16.29 -21.65 -13.04
N LYS A 478 16.55 -21.38 -11.76
CA LYS A 478 17.70 -20.58 -11.31
C LYS A 478 19.01 -21.19 -11.80
N ALA A 479 19.23 -22.49 -11.57
CA ALA A 479 20.47 -23.18 -11.91
C ALA A 479 20.73 -23.17 -13.42
N ILE A 480 19.71 -23.48 -14.22
CA ILE A 480 19.81 -23.47 -15.69
C ILE A 480 20.00 -22.05 -16.23
N GLY A 481 19.31 -21.08 -15.69
CA GLY A 481 19.44 -19.68 -16.06
C GLY A 481 20.87 -19.16 -15.89
N TYR A 482 21.46 -19.36 -14.74
CA TYR A 482 22.86 -18.97 -14.49
C TYR A 482 23.86 -19.73 -15.38
N LYS A 483 23.68 -21.04 -15.55
CA LYS A 483 24.53 -21.89 -16.41
C LYS A 483 24.57 -21.35 -17.83
N PHE A 484 23.41 -21.09 -18.42
CA PHE A 484 23.33 -20.65 -19.82
C PHE A 484 23.60 -19.16 -19.99
N SER A 485 23.38 -18.32 -18.98
CA SER A 485 23.84 -16.93 -19.02
C SER A 485 25.37 -16.86 -19.09
N THR A 486 26.06 -17.69 -18.30
CA THR A 486 27.51 -17.79 -18.36
C THR A 486 28.01 -18.31 -19.72
N ARG A 487 27.35 -19.30 -20.31
CA ARG A 487 27.70 -19.83 -21.64
C ARG A 487 27.40 -18.85 -22.77
N ALA A 488 26.34 -18.05 -22.63
CA ALA A 488 25.98 -17.01 -23.61
C ALA A 488 27.06 -15.93 -23.74
N ALA A 489 27.80 -15.67 -22.67
CA ALA A 489 28.89 -14.68 -22.60
C ALA A 489 28.46 -13.31 -23.17
N MET A 490 27.26 -12.86 -22.88
CA MET A 490 26.77 -11.57 -23.35
C MET A 490 27.52 -10.43 -22.69
N THR A 491 27.93 -9.45 -23.51
CA THR A 491 28.61 -8.26 -23.07
C THR A 491 28.10 -7.05 -23.84
N VAL A 492 28.42 -5.84 -23.37
CA VAL A 492 28.02 -4.58 -24.00
C VAL A 492 29.25 -3.84 -24.52
N SER A 493 29.19 -3.42 -25.76
CA SER A 493 30.16 -2.58 -26.41
C SER A 493 29.52 -1.25 -26.85
N ILE A 494 30.31 -0.20 -26.97
CA ILE A 494 29.87 1.09 -27.55
C ILE A 494 29.39 0.91 -29.00
N SER A 495 29.95 -0.05 -29.74
CA SER A 495 29.52 -0.37 -31.11
C SER A 495 28.13 -0.99 -31.21
N ASP A 496 27.64 -1.60 -30.11
CA ASP A 496 26.30 -2.21 -30.06
C ASP A 496 25.18 -1.15 -30.03
N MET A 497 25.51 0.07 -29.63
CA MET A 497 24.62 1.23 -29.62
C MET A 497 24.56 1.85 -31.02
N THR A 498 23.77 1.27 -31.91
CA THR A 498 23.65 1.77 -33.31
C THR A 498 22.68 2.95 -33.38
N VAL A 499 23.17 4.10 -33.86
CA VAL A 499 22.33 5.28 -34.09
C VAL A 499 21.56 5.13 -35.38
N PRO A 500 20.23 5.36 -35.41
CA PRO A 500 19.46 5.29 -36.66
C PRO A 500 19.98 6.30 -37.68
N PRO A 501 20.21 5.88 -38.96
CA PRO A 501 20.68 6.78 -39.99
C PRO A 501 19.69 7.90 -40.34
N GLN A 502 18.41 7.70 -40.04
CA GLN A 502 17.30 8.63 -40.27
C GLN A 502 17.23 9.78 -39.26
N LYS A 503 17.97 9.69 -38.15
CA LYS A 503 17.95 10.68 -37.04
C LYS A 503 18.19 12.13 -37.50
N PRO A 504 19.24 12.46 -38.31
CA PRO A 504 19.48 13.83 -38.75
C PRO A 504 18.33 14.42 -39.55
N GLU A 505 17.72 13.62 -40.44
CA GLU A 505 16.59 14.05 -41.28
C GLU A 505 15.34 14.31 -40.42
N MET A 506 15.02 13.45 -39.48
CA MET A 506 13.87 13.63 -38.56
C MET A 506 14.03 14.88 -37.71
N ILE A 507 15.22 15.12 -37.18
CA ILE A 507 15.51 16.30 -36.37
C ILE A 507 15.42 17.59 -37.21
N ALA A 508 15.92 17.57 -38.47
CA ALA A 508 15.81 18.70 -39.39
C ALA A 508 14.37 19.07 -39.69
N LYS A 509 13.52 18.09 -40.02
CA LYS A 509 12.07 18.29 -40.26
C LYS A 509 11.35 18.86 -39.05
N ALA A 510 11.66 18.35 -37.87
CA ALA A 510 11.10 18.86 -36.62
C ALA A 510 11.53 20.33 -36.37
N GLN A 511 12.79 20.66 -36.64
CA GLN A 511 13.30 22.02 -36.49
C GLN A 511 12.63 22.99 -37.48
N GLU A 512 12.43 22.59 -38.73
CA GLU A 512 11.67 23.40 -39.71
C GLU A 512 10.23 23.66 -39.25
N THR A 513 9.57 22.68 -38.66
CA THR A 513 8.21 22.82 -38.15
C THR A 513 8.18 23.79 -36.95
N VAL A 514 9.12 23.68 -36.02
CA VAL A 514 9.27 24.59 -34.86
C VAL A 514 9.57 26.02 -35.34
N ASP A 515 10.42 26.20 -36.34
CA ASP A 515 10.72 27.50 -36.91
C ASP A 515 9.50 28.13 -37.57
N ARG A 516 8.64 27.32 -38.24
CA ARG A 516 7.36 27.75 -38.81
C ARG A 516 6.38 28.21 -37.69
N ILE A 517 6.25 27.42 -36.62
CA ILE A 517 5.41 27.78 -35.46
C ILE A 517 5.91 29.08 -34.83
N THR A 518 7.20 29.25 -34.66
CA THR A 518 7.81 30.49 -34.14
C THR A 518 7.57 31.70 -35.07
N LYS A 519 7.61 31.50 -36.39
CA LYS A 519 7.25 32.56 -37.36
C LYS A 519 5.77 32.95 -37.25
N ASN A 520 4.85 31.99 -37.07
CA ASN A 520 3.42 32.26 -36.88
C ASN A 520 3.19 33.06 -35.61
N TYR A 521 3.87 32.71 -34.51
CA TYR A 521 3.83 33.49 -33.28
C TYR A 521 4.33 34.94 -33.48
N LYS A 522 5.48 35.12 -34.14
CA LYS A 522 6.02 36.46 -34.42
C LYS A 522 5.08 37.30 -35.31
N ARG A 523 4.22 36.66 -36.12
CA ARG A 523 3.19 37.30 -36.91
C ARG A 523 1.91 37.59 -36.11
N GLY A 524 1.82 37.17 -34.86
CA GLY A 524 0.65 37.35 -33.99
C GLY A 524 -0.53 36.45 -34.31
N LEU A 525 -0.31 35.30 -35.01
CA LEU A 525 -1.38 34.38 -35.37
C LEU A 525 -1.75 33.43 -34.25
N ILE A 526 -0.82 33.14 -33.32
CA ILE A 526 -0.98 32.23 -32.19
C ILE A 526 -0.52 32.91 -30.89
N THR A 527 -1.05 32.44 -29.76
CA THR A 527 -0.64 32.91 -28.44
C THR A 527 0.67 32.25 -27.99
N GLU A 528 1.30 32.77 -26.93
CA GLU A 528 2.53 32.18 -26.38
C GLU A 528 2.28 30.77 -25.83
N GLU A 529 1.13 30.54 -25.19
CA GLU A 529 0.76 29.21 -24.67
C GLU A 529 0.54 28.19 -25.78
N GLU A 530 -0.15 28.59 -26.85
CA GLU A 530 -0.33 27.73 -28.04
C GLU A 530 1.01 27.42 -28.71
N ARG A 531 1.87 28.42 -28.87
CA ARG A 531 3.22 28.24 -29.42
C ARG A 531 4.01 27.20 -28.59
N TYR A 532 4.04 27.38 -27.26
CA TYR A 532 4.71 26.47 -26.33
C TYR A 532 4.16 25.04 -26.46
N LYS A 533 2.86 24.90 -26.48
CA LYS A 533 2.19 23.60 -26.60
C LYS A 533 2.53 22.90 -27.91
N GLU A 534 2.39 23.62 -29.04
CA GLU A 534 2.71 23.05 -30.36
C GLU A 534 4.18 22.67 -30.52
N VAL A 535 5.11 23.44 -29.96
CA VAL A 535 6.54 23.11 -29.95
C VAL A 535 6.84 21.85 -29.15
N VAL A 536 6.28 21.75 -27.95
CA VAL A 536 6.46 20.57 -27.09
C VAL A 536 5.84 19.33 -27.73
N GLU A 537 4.65 19.42 -28.31
CA GLU A 537 3.99 18.31 -29.03
C GLU A 537 4.80 17.87 -30.26
N THR A 538 5.36 18.80 -31.02
CA THR A 538 6.20 18.52 -32.19
C THR A 538 7.44 17.72 -31.78
N TRP A 539 8.14 18.17 -30.73
CA TRP A 539 9.33 17.46 -30.25
C TRP A 539 9.00 16.10 -29.64
N LYS A 540 7.88 15.97 -28.95
CA LYS A 540 7.40 14.69 -28.40
C LYS A 540 7.08 13.71 -29.51
N ALA A 541 6.34 14.12 -30.54
CA ALA A 541 6.04 13.29 -31.69
C ALA A 541 7.30 12.85 -32.44
N THR A 542 8.29 13.74 -32.59
CA THR A 542 9.56 13.41 -33.20
C THR A 542 10.36 12.40 -32.38
N ASP A 543 10.36 12.53 -31.05
CA ASP A 543 11.01 11.61 -30.12
C ASP A 543 10.39 10.21 -30.18
N ASP A 544 9.06 10.12 -30.25
CA ASP A 544 8.33 8.86 -30.37
C ASP A 544 8.62 8.17 -31.74
N MET A 545 8.58 8.91 -32.83
CA MET A 545 8.94 8.39 -34.17
C MET A 545 10.39 7.91 -34.25
N LEU A 546 11.32 8.65 -33.63
CA LEU A 546 12.73 8.26 -33.59
C LEU A 546 12.94 7.00 -32.75
N THR A 547 12.19 6.86 -31.65
CA THR A 547 12.22 5.68 -30.80
C THR A 547 11.72 4.43 -31.55
N GLU A 548 10.63 4.56 -32.29
CA GLU A 548 10.10 3.48 -33.12
C GLU A 548 11.09 3.08 -34.23
N ALA A 549 11.68 4.05 -34.92
CA ALA A 549 12.72 3.82 -35.93
C ALA A 549 13.97 3.14 -35.36
N LEU A 550 14.35 3.52 -34.11
CA LEU A 550 15.47 2.90 -33.41
C LEU A 550 15.18 1.43 -33.06
N LEU A 551 14.04 1.16 -32.46
CA LEU A 551 13.67 -0.21 -32.03
C LEU A 551 13.47 -1.15 -33.21
N THR A 552 12.88 -0.66 -34.29
CA THR A 552 12.70 -1.45 -35.52
C THR A 552 14.01 -1.69 -36.28
N GLY A 553 14.93 -0.74 -36.23
CA GLY A 553 16.24 -0.80 -36.90
C GLY A 553 17.31 -1.58 -36.13
N LEU A 554 17.10 -1.91 -34.87
CA LEU A 554 18.04 -2.72 -34.10
C LEU A 554 18.01 -4.19 -34.54
N ASP A 555 19.20 -4.80 -34.63
CA ASP A 555 19.28 -6.25 -34.83
C ASP A 555 18.71 -6.99 -33.61
N LYS A 556 17.83 -7.95 -33.85
CA LYS A 556 17.24 -8.83 -32.83
C LYS A 556 18.26 -9.61 -32.00
N TYR A 557 19.46 -9.78 -32.53
CA TYR A 557 20.57 -10.48 -31.86
C TYR A 557 21.57 -9.53 -31.23
N ASN A 558 21.29 -8.22 -31.23
CA ASN A 558 22.09 -7.25 -30.53
C ASN A 558 22.00 -7.50 -29.00
N ASN A 559 23.13 -7.47 -28.31
CA ASN A 559 23.18 -7.78 -26.87
C ASN A 559 22.32 -6.82 -26.04
N ILE A 560 22.32 -5.54 -26.35
CA ILE A 560 21.51 -4.54 -25.64
C ILE A 560 20.01 -4.79 -25.87
N PHE A 561 19.64 -5.08 -27.13
CA PHE A 561 18.26 -5.41 -27.46
C PHE A 561 17.79 -6.67 -26.74
N MET A 562 18.59 -7.73 -26.71
CA MET A 562 18.25 -8.97 -26.00
C MET A 562 18.10 -8.76 -24.49
N MET A 563 18.94 -7.93 -23.85
CA MET A 563 18.81 -7.61 -22.42
C MET A 563 17.52 -6.87 -22.11
N ALA A 564 17.10 -5.95 -22.96
CA ALA A 564 15.87 -5.19 -22.78
C ALA A 564 14.60 -5.98 -23.14
N ASP A 565 14.60 -6.67 -24.26
CA ASP A 565 13.46 -7.48 -24.74
C ASP A 565 13.15 -8.66 -23.81
N SER A 566 14.18 -9.31 -23.27
CA SER A 566 14.01 -10.37 -22.28
C SER A 566 13.39 -9.87 -20.97
N GLY A 567 13.46 -8.58 -20.66
CA GLY A 567 13.08 -8.01 -19.37
C GLY A 567 14.11 -8.26 -18.28
N ALA A 568 15.32 -8.75 -18.63
CA ALA A 568 16.40 -8.99 -17.66
C ALA A 568 16.95 -7.68 -17.09
N ARG A 569 17.28 -6.74 -17.98
CA ARG A 569 17.78 -5.41 -17.58
C ARG A 569 17.55 -4.39 -18.70
N GLY A 570 17.19 -3.19 -18.29
CA GLY A 570 16.96 -2.10 -19.24
C GLY A 570 15.51 -1.98 -19.71
N SER A 571 15.26 -0.90 -20.42
CA SER A 571 13.95 -0.61 -21.03
C SER A 571 14.16 0.15 -22.33
N ASP A 572 13.14 0.20 -23.17
CA ASP A 572 13.13 0.95 -24.43
C ASP A 572 13.49 2.44 -24.22
N LYS A 573 13.06 3.02 -23.10
CA LYS A 573 13.39 4.40 -22.70
C LYS A 573 14.89 4.60 -22.45
N GLN A 574 15.56 3.59 -21.91
CA GLN A 574 17.02 3.65 -21.67
C GLN A 574 17.80 3.44 -22.97
N ILE A 575 17.37 2.54 -23.83
CA ILE A 575 17.97 2.34 -25.18
C ILE A 575 17.85 3.63 -26.00
N LYS A 576 16.69 4.29 -25.95
CA LYS A 576 16.46 5.59 -26.58
C LYS A 576 17.48 6.64 -26.11
N GLN A 577 17.76 6.74 -24.85
CA GLN A 577 18.73 7.69 -24.30
C GLN A 577 20.18 7.34 -24.69
N LEU A 578 20.47 6.05 -24.91
CA LEU A 578 21.80 5.60 -25.30
C LEU A 578 22.10 5.82 -26.79
N ALA A 579 21.14 5.56 -27.68
CA ALA A 579 21.34 5.51 -29.11
C ALA A 579 20.42 6.44 -29.94
N GLY A 580 19.35 6.94 -29.37
CA GLY A 580 18.40 7.82 -30.04
C GLY A 580 18.59 9.30 -29.68
N MET A 581 17.61 9.86 -29.00
CA MET A 581 17.59 11.24 -28.52
C MET A 581 17.18 11.25 -27.04
N ARG A 582 17.84 12.08 -26.22
CA ARG A 582 17.43 12.14 -24.81
C ARG A 582 16.08 12.83 -24.62
N GLY A 583 15.72 13.75 -25.49
CA GLY A 583 14.41 14.37 -25.53
C GLY A 583 14.25 15.59 -24.61
N LEU A 584 12.99 15.88 -24.29
CA LEU A 584 12.61 17.02 -23.47
C LEU A 584 12.92 16.78 -21.99
N MET A 585 13.44 17.82 -21.31
CA MET A 585 13.74 17.83 -19.88
C MET A 585 12.77 18.72 -19.11
N ALA A 586 12.57 18.43 -17.83
CA ALA A 586 11.80 19.27 -16.92
C ALA A 586 12.69 20.25 -16.16
N ASP A 587 12.19 21.48 -15.97
CA ASP A 587 12.83 22.49 -15.13
C ASP A 587 12.61 22.17 -13.62
N THR A 588 13.25 22.95 -12.76
CA THR A 588 13.10 22.86 -11.29
C THR A 588 11.67 23.02 -10.80
N THR A 589 10.84 23.77 -11.52
CA THR A 589 9.39 23.93 -11.26
C THR A 589 8.54 22.76 -11.74
N GLY A 590 9.08 21.88 -12.58
CA GLY A 590 8.36 20.77 -13.22
C GLY A 590 7.81 21.10 -14.62
N ARG A 591 7.96 22.33 -15.11
CA ARG A 591 7.59 22.70 -16.47
C ARG A 591 8.59 22.13 -17.47
N THR A 592 8.11 21.64 -18.62
CA THR A 592 8.96 21.13 -19.68
C THR A 592 9.73 22.24 -20.36
N ILE A 593 11.03 22.08 -20.53
CA ILE A 593 11.90 23.03 -21.25
C ILE A 593 11.65 22.82 -22.75
N GLU A 594 11.39 23.90 -23.50
CA GLU A 594 11.09 23.83 -24.94
C GLU A 594 12.25 23.32 -25.80
N LEU A 595 13.48 23.50 -25.31
CA LEU A 595 14.69 23.07 -26.04
C LEU A 595 14.98 21.60 -25.69
N PRO A 596 14.85 20.66 -26.65
CA PRO A 596 15.14 19.26 -26.39
C PRO A 596 16.64 19.00 -26.40
N ILE A 597 17.07 17.97 -25.70
CA ILE A 597 18.42 17.42 -25.85
C ILE A 597 18.43 16.48 -27.06
N LYS A 598 19.01 16.95 -28.16
CA LYS A 598 19.07 16.24 -29.45
C LYS A 598 20.14 15.13 -29.44
N SER A 599 21.13 15.24 -28.60
CA SER A 599 22.24 14.29 -28.47
C SER A 599 21.82 13.06 -27.67
N ASN A 600 22.53 11.96 -27.84
CA ASN A 600 22.43 10.75 -27.03
C ASN A 600 23.73 10.54 -26.23
N PHE A 601 23.75 9.54 -25.36
CA PHE A 601 24.94 9.27 -24.55
C PHE A 601 26.13 8.74 -25.36
N ARG A 602 25.88 8.08 -26.51
CA ARG A 602 26.93 7.61 -27.39
C ARG A 602 27.68 8.77 -28.06
N GLU A 603 26.97 9.78 -28.54
CA GLU A 603 27.52 10.98 -29.16
C GLU A 603 28.15 11.93 -28.15
N GLY A 604 27.71 11.86 -26.91
CA GLY A 604 28.05 12.78 -25.83
C GLY A 604 27.13 13.99 -25.78
N LEU A 605 26.99 14.57 -24.59
CA LEU A 605 26.15 15.75 -24.32
C LEU A 605 27.02 16.99 -24.31
N ASP A 606 26.48 18.10 -24.84
CA ASP A 606 27.07 19.41 -24.65
C ASP A 606 26.94 19.89 -23.19
N VAL A 607 27.75 20.85 -22.78
CA VAL A 607 27.79 21.39 -21.41
C VAL A 607 26.39 21.89 -20.97
N LEU A 608 25.71 22.63 -21.86
CA LEU A 608 24.35 23.14 -21.60
C LEU A 608 23.32 22.04 -21.48
N GLU A 609 23.40 21.04 -22.34
CA GLU A 609 22.51 19.87 -22.33
C GLU A 609 22.70 19.04 -21.04
N TYR A 610 23.95 18.84 -20.63
CA TYR A 610 24.29 18.18 -19.37
C TYR A 610 23.72 18.94 -18.17
N PHE A 611 23.90 20.27 -18.14
CA PHE A 611 23.41 21.10 -17.06
C PHE A 611 21.87 21.08 -16.94
N MET A 612 21.16 21.16 -18.07
CA MET A 612 19.71 21.02 -18.09
C MET A 612 19.26 19.65 -17.56
N SER A 613 19.97 18.59 -17.92
CA SER A 613 19.63 17.24 -17.45
C SER A 613 19.88 17.04 -15.95
N ALA A 614 20.85 17.75 -15.37
CA ALA A 614 21.17 17.68 -13.95
C ALA A 614 20.05 18.21 -13.05
N HIS A 615 19.27 19.19 -13.51
CA HIS A 615 18.12 19.71 -12.77
C HIS A 615 17.06 18.63 -12.51
N GLY A 616 16.66 17.92 -13.56
CA GLY A 616 15.68 16.84 -13.46
C GLY A 616 16.16 15.70 -12.57
N ALA A 617 17.41 15.27 -12.69
CA ALA A 617 17.99 14.22 -11.87
C ALA A 617 18.04 14.59 -10.37
N ARG A 618 18.46 15.80 -10.05
CA ARG A 618 18.52 16.30 -8.65
C ARG A 618 17.12 16.41 -8.04
N LYS A 619 16.16 16.97 -8.79
CA LYS A 619 14.77 17.03 -8.36
C LYS A 619 14.24 15.62 -8.08
N GLY A 620 14.54 14.67 -8.96
CA GLY A 620 14.21 13.28 -8.81
C GLY A 620 14.66 12.67 -7.50
N MET A 621 15.92 12.80 -7.18
CA MET A 621 16.51 12.28 -5.94
C MET A 621 15.89 12.93 -4.69
N ALA A 622 15.73 14.27 -4.70
CA ALA A 622 15.13 14.99 -3.58
C ALA A 622 13.68 14.58 -3.32
N ASP A 623 12.87 14.49 -4.38
CA ASP A 623 11.46 14.11 -4.25
C ASP A 623 11.30 12.65 -3.78
N THR A 624 12.13 11.73 -4.24
CA THR A 624 12.13 10.33 -3.77
C THR A 624 12.38 10.26 -2.28
N ALA A 625 13.37 10.99 -1.77
CA ALA A 625 13.69 11.01 -0.34
C ALA A 625 12.54 11.58 0.51
N LEU A 626 11.87 12.65 0.06
CA LEU A 626 10.77 13.27 0.78
C LEU A 626 9.49 12.43 0.74
N ARG A 627 9.13 11.90 -0.40
CA ARG A 627 7.88 11.15 -0.59
C ARG A 627 7.89 9.75 0.03
N THR A 628 9.07 9.18 0.28
CA THR A 628 9.18 7.93 1.05
C THR A 628 8.55 8.06 2.44
N ALA A 629 8.71 9.23 3.09
CA ALA A 629 8.07 9.52 4.36
C ALA A 629 6.53 9.60 4.23
N ASP A 630 6.03 10.21 3.17
CA ASP A 630 4.58 10.34 2.91
C ASP A 630 3.93 8.97 2.67
N SER A 631 4.57 8.10 1.90
CA SER A 631 4.12 6.72 1.69
C SER A 631 4.07 5.93 3.00
N GLY A 632 5.11 6.04 3.83
CA GLY A 632 5.13 5.40 5.15
C GLY A 632 4.04 5.93 6.08
N TYR A 633 3.76 7.22 6.05
CA TYR A 633 2.68 7.83 6.83
C TYR A 633 1.29 7.42 6.33
N LEU A 634 1.08 7.32 5.02
CA LEU A 634 -0.18 6.80 4.46
C LEU A 634 -0.41 5.36 4.90
N THR A 635 0.60 4.49 4.78
CA THR A 635 0.51 3.08 5.20
C THR A 635 0.12 2.96 6.66
N ARG A 636 0.72 3.78 7.54
CA ARG A 636 0.37 3.80 8.97
C ARG A 636 -1.10 4.16 9.19
N ARG A 637 -1.60 5.21 8.53
CA ARG A 637 -3.02 5.61 8.66
C ARG A 637 -3.97 4.53 8.16
N LEU A 638 -3.61 3.85 7.07
CA LEU A 638 -4.37 2.72 6.55
C LEU A 638 -4.40 1.55 7.56
N VAL A 639 -3.29 1.23 8.20
CA VAL A 639 -3.24 0.22 9.27
C VAL A 639 -4.11 0.64 10.44
N ASP A 640 -4.02 1.89 10.90
CA ASP A 640 -4.80 2.38 12.04
C ASP A 640 -6.31 2.27 11.79
N VAL A 641 -6.79 2.54 10.58
CA VAL A 641 -8.23 2.47 10.25
C VAL A 641 -8.75 1.04 10.08
N SER A 642 -7.91 0.12 9.64
CA SER A 642 -8.32 -1.24 9.26
C SER A 642 -7.89 -2.34 10.22
N GLN A 643 -7.14 -2.04 11.30
CA GLN A 643 -6.58 -3.03 12.21
C GLN A 643 -7.60 -3.93 12.89
N GLU A 644 -8.81 -3.45 13.11
CA GLU A 644 -9.89 -4.22 13.78
C GLU A 644 -10.55 -5.24 12.85
N LEU A 645 -10.34 -5.16 11.56
CA LEU A 645 -11.00 -6.04 10.61
C LEU A 645 -10.31 -7.40 10.55
N ILE A 646 -10.95 -8.38 11.16
CA ILE A 646 -10.51 -9.78 11.24
C ILE A 646 -11.64 -10.68 10.74
N ILE A 647 -11.31 -11.84 10.21
CA ILE A 647 -12.31 -12.85 9.87
C ILE A 647 -12.80 -13.53 11.15
N HIS A 648 -14.07 -13.33 11.49
CA HIS A 648 -14.68 -13.93 12.70
C HIS A 648 -15.51 -15.17 12.38
N ASP A 649 -16.32 -15.12 11.33
CA ASP A 649 -17.29 -16.14 10.99
C ASP A 649 -16.97 -16.82 9.66
N THR A 650 -17.49 -18.02 9.47
CA THR A 650 -17.35 -18.73 8.20
C THR A 650 -18.34 -18.19 7.17
N ASP A 651 -19.60 -17.96 7.58
CA ASP A 651 -20.65 -17.41 6.72
C ASP A 651 -21.57 -16.48 7.52
N CYS A 652 -21.86 -15.30 6.98
CA CYS A 652 -22.78 -14.34 7.58
C CYS A 652 -24.26 -14.66 7.28
N VAL A 653 -24.53 -15.61 6.40
CA VAL A 653 -25.87 -15.98 5.96
C VAL A 653 -26.32 -17.26 6.66
N LYS A 654 -27.48 -17.22 7.30
CA LYS A 654 -28.13 -18.43 7.86
C LYS A 654 -28.79 -19.25 6.75
N PRO A 655 -28.90 -20.57 6.90
CA PRO A 655 -29.59 -21.41 5.92
C PRO A 655 -31.01 -20.90 5.63
N GLY A 656 -31.35 -20.69 4.35
CA GLY A 656 -32.65 -20.20 3.92
C GLY A 656 -32.79 -18.69 3.74
N GLN A 657 -31.75 -17.91 4.05
CA GLN A 657 -31.76 -16.49 3.76
C GLN A 657 -31.15 -16.20 2.37
N PRO A 658 -31.53 -15.09 1.70
CA PRO A 658 -30.94 -14.70 0.42
C PRO A 658 -29.47 -14.36 0.59
N ILE A 659 -28.64 -14.82 -0.36
CA ILE A 659 -27.20 -14.58 -0.33
C ILE A 659 -26.92 -13.10 -0.67
N PRO A 660 -26.25 -12.34 0.19
CA PRO A 660 -25.86 -10.98 -0.12
C PRO A 660 -24.81 -10.97 -1.23
N GLY A 661 -24.93 -10.07 -2.16
CA GLY A 661 -23.99 -9.96 -3.25
C GLY A 661 -24.25 -8.71 -4.06
N MET A 662 -23.29 -8.38 -4.94
CA MET A 662 -23.43 -7.26 -5.83
C MET A 662 -22.91 -7.61 -7.23
N TYR A 663 -23.54 -7.00 -8.23
CA TYR A 663 -23.10 -7.13 -9.61
C TYR A 663 -21.82 -6.32 -9.83
N VAL A 664 -20.83 -6.97 -10.43
CA VAL A 664 -19.57 -6.35 -10.83
C VAL A 664 -19.37 -6.48 -12.33
N SER A 665 -18.84 -5.43 -12.94
CA SER A 665 -18.46 -5.38 -14.35
C SER A 665 -17.00 -4.94 -14.48
N ALA A 666 -16.42 -5.04 -15.68
CA ALA A 666 -15.09 -4.52 -15.95
C ALA A 666 -15.05 -2.98 -15.72
N PHE A 667 -13.95 -2.47 -15.17
CA PHE A 667 -13.73 -1.03 -15.07
C PHE A 667 -13.16 -0.51 -16.38
N MET A 668 -13.85 0.47 -16.96
CA MET A 668 -13.48 1.11 -18.22
C MET A 668 -13.12 2.58 -18.01
N ASP A 669 -12.10 3.06 -18.70
CA ASP A 669 -11.77 4.49 -18.83
C ASP A 669 -11.91 4.89 -20.30
N GLY A 670 -13.10 5.38 -20.68
CA GLY A 670 -13.45 5.56 -22.07
C GLY A 670 -13.50 4.23 -22.81
N ASN A 671 -12.55 4.01 -23.72
CA ASN A 671 -12.41 2.77 -24.50
C ASN A 671 -11.31 1.82 -23.96
N GLU A 672 -10.54 2.25 -22.97
CA GLU A 672 -9.51 1.41 -22.36
C GLU A 672 -10.05 0.66 -21.14
N GLU A 673 -9.75 -0.62 -21.08
CA GLU A 673 -10.07 -1.47 -19.94
C GLU A 673 -9.01 -1.31 -18.85
N ILE A 674 -9.41 -0.73 -17.68
CA ILE A 674 -8.51 -0.57 -16.53
C ILE A 674 -8.33 -1.91 -15.83
N GLU A 675 -9.44 -2.61 -15.56
CA GLU A 675 -9.46 -3.89 -14.87
C GLU A 675 -10.49 -4.80 -15.51
N SER A 676 -10.08 -6.02 -15.89
CA SER A 676 -10.95 -7.00 -16.55
C SER A 676 -11.95 -7.62 -15.56
N LEU A 677 -13.09 -8.04 -16.07
CA LEU A 677 -14.08 -8.77 -15.28
C LEU A 677 -13.50 -10.06 -14.69
N GLN A 678 -12.63 -10.74 -15.44
CA GLN A 678 -11.96 -11.95 -14.98
C GLN A 678 -11.13 -11.71 -13.72
N GLU A 679 -10.34 -10.64 -13.66
CA GLU A 679 -9.54 -10.28 -12.50
C GLU A 679 -10.44 -9.95 -11.29
N ARG A 680 -11.54 -9.24 -11.51
CA ARG A 680 -12.47 -8.84 -10.45
C ARG A 680 -13.22 -10.01 -9.82
N ILE A 681 -13.57 -11.03 -10.58
CA ILE A 681 -14.30 -12.21 -10.08
C ILE A 681 -13.40 -13.30 -9.51
N THR A 682 -12.12 -13.31 -9.88
CA THR A 682 -11.17 -14.34 -9.41
C THR A 682 -10.98 -14.27 -7.90
N GLY A 683 -11.12 -15.41 -7.23
CA GLY A 683 -10.99 -15.53 -5.78
C GLY A 683 -12.22 -15.04 -4.99
N ARG A 684 -13.34 -14.75 -5.64
CA ARG A 684 -14.61 -14.38 -5.00
C ARG A 684 -15.57 -15.55 -4.92
N PHE A 685 -16.53 -15.49 -4.00
CA PHE A 685 -17.65 -16.43 -3.97
C PHE A 685 -18.78 -15.88 -4.84
N SER A 686 -19.36 -16.75 -5.68
CA SER A 686 -20.52 -16.39 -6.48
C SER A 686 -21.76 -16.28 -5.58
N ALA A 687 -22.61 -15.28 -5.83
CA ALA A 687 -23.89 -15.14 -5.15
C ALA A 687 -25.05 -15.88 -5.89
N GLU A 688 -24.84 -16.16 -7.18
CA GLU A 688 -25.82 -16.82 -8.06
C GLU A 688 -25.14 -17.92 -8.88
N ASP A 689 -25.94 -18.86 -9.42
CA ASP A 689 -25.44 -19.89 -10.31
C ASP A 689 -25.02 -19.30 -11.66
N ILE A 690 -23.77 -19.54 -12.07
CA ILE A 690 -23.25 -19.12 -13.39
C ILE A 690 -23.37 -20.31 -14.33
N LYS A 691 -24.10 -20.12 -15.44
CA LYS A 691 -24.47 -21.19 -16.38
C LYS A 691 -23.78 -20.99 -17.75
N ASP A 692 -23.60 -22.08 -18.47
CA ASP A 692 -23.15 -22.15 -19.87
C ASP A 692 -24.36 -22.08 -20.82
N LYS A 693 -24.13 -21.90 -22.11
CA LYS A 693 -25.14 -21.95 -23.19
C LYS A 693 -26.01 -23.21 -23.19
N ASP A 694 -25.41 -24.32 -22.74
CA ASP A 694 -26.09 -25.62 -22.64
C ASP A 694 -26.89 -25.81 -21.34
N GLY A 695 -26.93 -24.78 -20.47
CA GLY A 695 -27.59 -24.82 -19.18
C GLY A 695 -26.79 -25.52 -18.06
N ASN A 696 -25.56 -25.94 -18.33
CA ASN A 696 -24.71 -26.54 -17.32
C ASN A 696 -24.17 -25.47 -16.38
N VAL A 697 -24.16 -25.76 -15.07
CA VAL A 697 -23.66 -24.86 -14.06
C VAL A 697 -22.14 -24.91 -14.03
N ILE A 698 -21.47 -23.80 -14.39
CA ILE A 698 -20.02 -23.65 -14.29
C ILE A 698 -19.60 -23.43 -12.83
N VAL A 699 -20.28 -22.51 -12.13
CA VAL A 699 -20.06 -22.21 -10.72
C VAL A 699 -21.41 -22.16 -10.02
N LYS A 700 -21.59 -22.97 -8.96
CA LYS A 700 -22.78 -22.92 -8.12
C LYS A 700 -22.77 -21.71 -7.19
N ALA A 701 -23.95 -21.23 -6.81
CA ALA A 701 -24.08 -20.21 -5.80
C ALA A 701 -23.32 -20.58 -4.51
N ASN A 702 -22.72 -19.59 -3.87
CA ASN A 702 -21.93 -19.74 -2.65
C ASN A 702 -20.67 -20.64 -2.78
N HIS A 703 -20.13 -20.78 -3.98
CA HIS A 703 -18.85 -21.46 -4.24
C HIS A 703 -17.82 -20.48 -4.76
N MET A 704 -16.56 -20.76 -4.46
CA MET A 704 -15.42 -19.91 -4.85
C MET A 704 -15.14 -20.02 -6.36
N ILE A 705 -14.92 -18.87 -7.00
CA ILE A 705 -14.48 -18.77 -8.37
C ILE A 705 -12.95 -18.84 -8.40
N THR A 706 -12.40 -20.03 -8.66
CA THR A 706 -10.96 -20.22 -8.82
C THR A 706 -10.48 -19.61 -10.15
N PRO A 707 -9.18 -19.36 -10.34
CA PRO A 707 -8.65 -18.81 -11.61
C PRO A 707 -9.08 -19.62 -12.84
N ARG A 708 -9.07 -20.97 -12.74
CA ARG A 708 -9.54 -21.85 -13.82
C ARG A 708 -11.03 -21.72 -14.10
N ARG A 709 -11.84 -21.57 -13.04
CA ARG A 709 -13.29 -21.34 -13.18
C ARG A 709 -13.58 -19.95 -13.76
N ALA A 710 -12.84 -18.94 -13.35
CA ALA A 710 -12.96 -17.59 -13.91
C ALA A 710 -12.68 -17.57 -15.42
N GLU A 711 -11.65 -18.26 -15.87
CA GLU A 711 -11.35 -18.41 -17.31
C GLU A 711 -12.48 -19.12 -18.08
N ARG A 712 -13.07 -20.16 -17.49
CA ARG A 712 -14.24 -20.85 -18.08
C ARG A 712 -15.47 -19.95 -18.12
N VAL A 713 -15.73 -19.18 -17.05
CA VAL A 713 -16.84 -18.22 -17.00
C VAL A 713 -16.70 -17.18 -18.11
N MET A 714 -15.51 -16.65 -18.34
CA MET A 714 -15.28 -15.66 -19.41
C MET A 714 -15.41 -16.27 -20.81
N LYS A 715 -15.03 -17.54 -21.01
CA LYS A 715 -15.12 -18.20 -22.31
C LYS A 715 -16.50 -18.77 -22.64
N LYS A 716 -17.22 -19.30 -21.66
CA LYS A 716 -18.44 -20.10 -21.87
C LYS A 716 -19.68 -19.56 -21.13
N GLY A 717 -19.50 -18.67 -20.15
CA GLY A 717 -20.61 -18.13 -19.37
C GLY A 717 -21.54 -17.26 -20.21
N VAL A 718 -22.84 -17.38 -19.97
CA VAL A 718 -23.88 -16.58 -20.64
C VAL A 718 -24.87 -16.03 -19.62
N ASP A 719 -25.47 -14.89 -19.97
CA ASP A 719 -26.59 -14.30 -19.22
C ASP A 719 -27.93 -15.05 -19.49
N GLU A 720 -29.00 -14.61 -18.85
CA GLU A 720 -30.33 -15.16 -19.05
C GLU A 720 -30.81 -15.04 -20.52
N ASN A 721 -30.27 -14.14 -21.28
CA ASN A 721 -30.60 -13.90 -22.69
C ASN A 721 -29.69 -14.66 -23.68
N GLY A 722 -28.70 -15.41 -23.18
CA GLY A 722 -27.75 -16.17 -23.97
C GLY A 722 -26.58 -15.35 -24.54
N ASN A 723 -26.37 -14.11 -24.09
CA ASN A 723 -25.23 -13.28 -24.46
C ASN A 723 -24.04 -13.53 -23.51
N ALA A 724 -22.84 -13.13 -23.95
CA ALA A 724 -21.66 -13.18 -23.09
C ALA A 724 -21.87 -12.34 -21.81
N LEU A 725 -21.38 -12.83 -20.67
CA LEU A 725 -21.54 -12.17 -19.37
C LEU A 725 -20.78 -10.84 -19.36
N GLU A 726 -21.50 -9.75 -19.18
CA GLU A 726 -20.95 -8.43 -18.90
C GLU A 726 -20.88 -8.13 -17.40
N GLN A 727 -21.73 -8.77 -16.61
CA GLN A 727 -21.84 -8.60 -15.17
C GLN A 727 -22.00 -9.95 -14.47
N VAL A 728 -21.37 -10.08 -13.32
CA VAL A 728 -21.47 -11.26 -12.46
C VAL A 728 -21.80 -10.81 -11.04
N LYS A 729 -22.75 -11.50 -10.40
CA LYS A 729 -23.09 -11.24 -9.00
C LYS A 729 -22.16 -12.02 -8.08
N ILE A 730 -21.35 -11.31 -7.32
CA ILE A 730 -20.38 -11.89 -6.39
C ILE A 730 -20.64 -11.41 -4.96
N ARG A 731 -20.19 -12.21 -4.00
CA ARG A 731 -20.16 -11.80 -2.59
C ARG A 731 -18.95 -10.88 -2.37
N THR A 732 -19.17 -9.78 -1.66
CA THR A 732 -18.13 -8.81 -1.35
C THR A 732 -18.15 -8.44 0.13
N ILE A 733 -17.06 -7.86 0.58
CA ILE A 733 -16.92 -7.33 1.94
C ILE A 733 -17.91 -6.19 2.18
N LEU A 734 -18.22 -5.42 1.15
CA LEU A 734 -19.11 -4.25 1.21
C LEU A 734 -20.56 -4.64 1.56
N THR A 735 -20.97 -5.86 1.25
CA THR A 735 -22.31 -6.39 1.53
C THR A 735 -22.36 -7.37 2.71
N CYS A 736 -21.26 -7.58 3.42
CA CYS A 736 -21.19 -8.49 4.56
C CYS A 736 -22.00 -7.97 5.75
N LYS A 737 -22.86 -8.83 6.33
CA LYS A 737 -23.74 -8.52 7.46
C LYS A 737 -23.18 -8.94 8.84
N CYS A 738 -21.91 -9.30 8.94
CA CYS A 738 -21.29 -9.60 10.23
C CYS A 738 -21.17 -8.35 11.10
N LYS A 739 -21.57 -8.45 12.36
CA LYS A 739 -21.48 -7.36 13.36
C LYS A 739 -20.03 -7.00 13.70
N SER A 740 -19.19 -8.01 13.83
CA SER A 740 -17.78 -7.86 14.14
C SER A 740 -16.94 -8.48 13.02
N GLY A 741 -16.05 -7.69 12.42
CA GLY A 741 -15.22 -8.16 11.33
C GLY A 741 -15.97 -8.48 10.05
N VAL A 742 -15.53 -9.52 9.35
CA VAL A 742 -16.13 -10.02 8.10
C VAL A 742 -16.16 -11.55 8.12
N CYS A 743 -17.05 -12.15 7.34
CA CYS A 743 -17.06 -13.60 7.19
C CYS A 743 -16.11 -14.08 6.09
N SER A 744 -15.66 -15.32 6.19
CA SER A 744 -14.74 -15.95 5.24
C SER A 744 -15.29 -15.95 3.80
N ARG A 745 -16.58 -16.22 3.61
CA ARG A 745 -17.18 -16.30 2.28
C ARG A 745 -17.33 -14.95 1.59
N CYS A 746 -17.65 -13.89 2.33
CA CYS A 746 -17.69 -12.54 1.76
C CYS A 746 -16.32 -12.01 1.39
N TYR A 747 -15.27 -12.38 2.14
CA TYR A 747 -13.91 -12.04 1.80
C TYR A 747 -13.40 -12.84 0.58
N GLY A 748 -13.67 -14.15 0.56
CA GLY A 748 -13.27 -15.05 -0.51
C GLY A 748 -11.90 -15.68 -0.28
N ALA A 749 -11.07 -15.76 -1.33
CA ALA A 749 -9.76 -16.40 -1.26
C ALA A 749 -8.71 -15.52 -0.56
N ASN A 750 -7.83 -16.16 0.21
CA ASN A 750 -6.57 -15.55 0.64
C ASN A 750 -5.61 -15.54 -0.55
N MET A 751 -5.23 -14.35 -1.02
CA MET A 751 -4.38 -14.20 -2.21
C MET A 751 -2.98 -14.82 -2.01
N ALA A 752 -2.49 -14.91 -0.78
CA ALA A 752 -1.18 -15.49 -0.49
C ALA A 752 -1.14 -17.01 -0.56
N THR A 753 -2.27 -17.71 -0.35
CA THR A 753 -2.37 -19.17 -0.38
C THR A 753 -3.17 -19.68 -1.57
N GLY A 754 -4.02 -18.85 -2.19
CA GLY A 754 -4.94 -19.23 -3.25
C GLY A 754 -6.18 -20.00 -2.76
N GLU A 755 -6.29 -20.30 -1.47
CA GLU A 755 -7.40 -21.01 -0.84
C GLU A 755 -8.37 -20.03 -0.14
N ALA A 756 -9.54 -20.51 0.25
CA ALA A 756 -10.47 -19.70 1.02
C ALA A 756 -9.84 -19.25 2.35
N VAL A 757 -10.07 -18.01 2.72
CA VAL A 757 -9.51 -17.43 3.95
C VAL A 757 -10.03 -18.18 5.19
N GLN A 758 -9.15 -18.40 6.15
CA GLN A 758 -9.48 -19.05 7.42
C GLN A 758 -9.96 -18.03 8.46
N VAL A 759 -10.75 -18.50 9.42
CA VAL A 759 -11.16 -17.69 10.57
C VAL A 759 -9.95 -17.30 11.40
N GLY A 760 -9.86 -16.03 11.81
CA GLY A 760 -8.74 -15.47 12.57
C GLY A 760 -7.70 -14.71 11.73
N GLU A 761 -7.80 -14.69 10.41
CA GLU A 761 -6.90 -13.92 9.53
C GLU A 761 -7.15 -12.41 9.68
N ALA A 762 -6.06 -11.65 9.87
CA ALA A 762 -6.09 -10.20 10.01
C ALA A 762 -6.09 -9.51 8.62
N VAL A 763 -7.23 -9.56 7.95
CA VAL A 763 -7.37 -9.06 6.56
C VAL A 763 -7.24 -7.55 6.44
N GLY A 764 -7.55 -6.80 7.47
CA GLY A 764 -7.41 -5.35 7.48
C GLY A 764 -5.95 -4.90 7.42
N ILE A 765 -5.08 -5.52 8.19
CA ILE A 765 -3.63 -5.24 8.17
C ILE A 765 -3.03 -5.66 6.82
N MET A 766 -3.44 -6.81 6.30
CA MET A 766 -3.02 -7.29 4.99
C MET A 766 -3.40 -6.31 3.87
N ALA A 767 -4.61 -5.79 3.90
CA ALA A 767 -5.09 -4.79 2.96
C ALA A 767 -4.28 -3.49 3.03
N ALA A 768 -4.06 -2.97 4.22
CA ALA A 768 -3.26 -1.76 4.43
C ALA A 768 -1.82 -1.90 3.94
N GLN A 769 -1.18 -3.03 4.22
CA GLN A 769 0.16 -3.33 3.75
C GLN A 769 0.23 -3.51 2.24
N SER A 770 -0.76 -4.17 1.63
CA SER A 770 -0.83 -4.39 0.19
C SER A 770 -1.02 -3.10 -0.61
N ILE A 771 -1.73 -2.12 -0.04
CA ILE A 771 -1.91 -0.79 -0.63
C ILE A 771 -0.66 0.08 -0.39
N GLY A 772 -0.04 -0.03 0.77
CA GLY A 772 1.08 0.83 1.19
C GLY A 772 2.44 0.42 0.62
N GLU A 773 2.69 -0.87 0.43
CA GLU A 773 3.98 -1.36 -0.10
C GLU A 773 4.31 -0.75 -1.47
N PRO A 774 3.42 -0.75 -2.48
CA PRO A 774 3.72 -0.14 -3.77
C PRO A 774 3.79 1.39 -3.73
N GLY A 775 3.38 2.03 -2.65
CA GLY A 775 3.40 3.50 -2.51
C GLY A 775 4.79 4.11 -2.72
N THR A 776 5.84 3.46 -2.26
CA THR A 776 7.24 3.86 -2.50
C THR A 776 7.61 3.78 -3.99
N GLN A 777 7.10 2.78 -4.69
CA GLN A 777 7.32 2.61 -6.14
C GLN A 777 6.55 3.67 -6.96
N LEU A 778 5.36 4.06 -6.52
CA LEU A 778 4.62 5.18 -7.12
C LEU A 778 5.44 6.47 -7.08
N THR A 779 6.15 6.73 -5.99
CA THR A 779 7.00 7.91 -5.88
C THR A 779 8.22 7.88 -6.81
N MET A 780 8.80 6.71 -7.04
CA MET A 780 9.96 6.54 -7.91
C MET A 780 9.62 6.69 -9.41
N ARG A 781 8.42 6.24 -9.83
CA ARG A 781 8.05 6.21 -11.25
C ARG A 781 7.48 7.53 -11.80
N THR A 782 6.95 8.40 -10.95
CA THR A 782 6.41 9.71 -11.37
C THR A 782 7.46 10.66 -11.98
N PHE A 783 8.75 10.38 -11.80
CA PHE A 783 9.86 11.16 -12.37
C PHE A 783 10.11 10.92 -13.86
N HIS A 784 9.71 9.77 -14.40
CA HIS A 784 10.04 9.42 -15.77
C HIS A 784 8.94 9.83 -16.77
N ASN A 785 7.79 10.24 -16.28
CA ASN A 785 6.72 10.75 -17.09
C ASN A 785 6.64 12.28 -16.94
N GLY A 786 7.59 13.00 -17.57
CA GLY A 786 7.46 14.42 -17.87
C GLY A 786 6.32 14.62 -18.87
N GLY A 787 5.13 14.19 -18.52
CA GLY A 787 3.92 14.45 -19.29
C GLY A 787 3.46 15.87 -19.02
N VAL A 788 3.04 16.54 -20.07
CA VAL A 788 2.24 17.77 -19.99
C VAL A 788 0.93 17.39 -19.31
N ALA A 789 0.93 17.47 -17.97
CA ALA A 789 -0.30 17.35 -17.21
C ALA A 789 -1.07 18.67 -17.36
N GLY A 790 -2.37 18.57 -17.59
CA GLY A 790 -3.26 19.71 -17.35
C GLY A 790 -3.02 20.19 -15.92
N ASP A 791 -2.80 21.47 -15.75
CA ASP A 791 -2.11 22.09 -14.60
C ASP A 791 -2.73 21.86 -13.20
N ASP A 792 -3.91 21.21 -13.07
CA ASP A 792 -4.64 21.13 -11.80
C ASP A 792 -5.04 19.73 -11.32
N ILE A 793 -4.71 18.65 -12.04
CA ILE A 793 -5.12 17.29 -11.65
C ILE A 793 -4.01 16.64 -10.83
N THR A 794 -4.28 16.35 -9.56
CA THR A 794 -3.36 15.59 -8.70
C THR A 794 -3.20 14.15 -9.20
N GLN A 795 -1.97 13.69 -9.34
CA GLN A 795 -1.62 12.34 -9.81
C GLN A 795 -0.74 11.61 -8.82
N GLY A 796 -0.68 10.29 -8.95
CA GLY A 796 0.18 9.45 -8.12
C GLY A 796 -0.26 9.37 -6.66
N LEU A 797 0.71 9.24 -5.73
CA LEU A 797 0.46 9.08 -4.30
C LEU A 797 -0.37 10.22 -3.67
N PRO A 798 -0.19 11.50 -4.00
CA PRO A 798 -1.05 12.57 -3.50
C PRO A 798 -2.53 12.39 -3.86
N ARG A 799 -2.84 11.81 -5.02
CA ARG A 799 -4.21 11.51 -5.42
C ARG A 799 -4.81 10.37 -4.60
N VAL A 800 -4.04 9.33 -4.34
CA VAL A 800 -4.46 8.23 -3.47
C VAL A 800 -4.74 8.73 -2.05
N GLU A 801 -3.88 9.59 -1.52
CA GLU A 801 -4.08 10.22 -0.21
C GLU A 801 -5.34 11.10 -0.19
N GLU A 802 -5.56 11.90 -1.21
CA GLU A 802 -6.76 12.74 -1.36
C GLU A 802 -8.04 11.90 -1.37
N LEU A 803 -8.06 10.78 -2.10
CA LEU A 803 -9.18 9.85 -2.14
C LEU A 803 -9.45 9.20 -0.77
N PHE A 804 -8.44 8.64 -0.14
CA PHE A 804 -8.62 7.97 1.16
C PHE A 804 -8.94 8.92 2.31
N GLU A 805 -8.48 10.17 2.26
CA GLU A 805 -8.90 11.19 3.23
C GLU A 805 -10.23 11.86 2.87
N ALA A 806 -10.86 11.47 1.77
CA ALA A 806 -12.10 12.06 1.25
C ALA A 806 -12.05 13.60 1.22
N ARG A 807 -10.92 14.16 0.78
CA ARG A 807 -10.74 15.60 0.66
C ARG A 807 -11.40 16.11 -0.61
N LYS A 808 -11.82 17.36 -0.59
CA LYS A 808 -12.27 18.05 -1.80
C LYS A 808 -11.09 18.18 -2.78
N PRO A 809 -11.21 17.68 -4.02
CA PRO A 809 -10.14 17.74 -5.01
C PRO A 809 -9.72 19.18 -5.34
N LYS A 810 -8.46 19.40 -5.67
CA LYS A 810 -7.97 20.70 -6.13
C LYS A 810 -8.56 21.08 -7.49
N GLY A 811 -8.54 20.17 -8.46
CA GLY A 811 -9.18 20.30 -9.77
C GLY A 811 -10.60 19.73 -9.74
N LEU A 812 -11.53 20.39 -9.06
CA LEU A 812 -12.89 19.90 -8.88
C LEU A 812 -13.68 19.93 -10.17
N ALA A 813 -14.24 18.80 -10.60
CA ALA A 813 -15.27 18.73 -11.62
C ALA A 813 -16.64 19.17 -11.06
N ILE A 814 -17.36 19.95 -11.81
CA ILE A 814 -18.73 20.33 -11.48
C ILE A 814 -19.66 19.24 -12.00
N ILE A 815 -20.54 18.74 -11.14
CA ILE A 815 -21.53 17.69 -11.46
C ILE A 815 -22.95 18.22 -11.34
N THR A 816 -23.88 17.59 -12.06
CA THR A 816 -25.31 17.93 -11.98
C THR A 816 -25.95 17.29 -10.75
N GLU A 817 -26.88 17.99 -10.10
CA GLU A 817 -27.63 17.45 -8.96
C GLU A 817 -28.84 16.61 -9.39
N PHE A 818 -29.36 16.86 -10.59
CA PHE A 818 -30.53 16.15 -11.15
C PHE A 818 -30.37 15.92 -12.65
N ALA A 819 -31.15 14.99 -13.18
CA ALA A 819 -31.16 14.68 -14.59
C ALA A 819 -31.90 15.76 -15.40
N GLY A 820 -31.36 16.12 -16.56
CA GLY A 820 -32.01 17.12 -17.43
C GLY A 820 -31.19 17.40 -18.68
N ARG A 821 -31.71 18.34 -19.48
CA ARG A 821 -31.02 18.82 -20.68
C ARG A 821 -30.09 19.98 -20.34
N ALA A 822 -28.84 19.90 -20.78
CA ALA A 822 -27.84 20.92 -20.57
C ALA A 822 -27.89 21.97 -21.70
N THR A 823 -27.91 23.25 -21.32
CA THR A 823 -27.77 24.41 -22.25
C THR A 823 -26.56 25.23 -21.85
N ILE A 824 -25.61 25.43 -22.76
CA ILE A 824 -24.39 26.18 -22.52
C ILE A 824 -24.66 27.65 -22.84
N SER A 825 -24.54 28.53 -21.84
CA SER A 825 -24.64 30.00 -22.01
C SER A 825 -23.26 30.62 -21.79
N ASP A 826 -22.62 31.02 -22.87
CA ASP A 826 -21.32 31.71 -22.84
C ASP A 826 -21.47 33.18 -23.13
N THR A 827 -21.50 34.01 -22.09
CA THR A 827 -21.57 35.47 -22.19
C THR A 827 -20.21 36.09 -21.84
N LYS A 828 -19.85 37.22 -22.39
CA LYS A 828 -18.56 37.91 -22.17
C LYS A 828 -18.17 38.12 -20.70
N LYS A 829 -19.12 37.94 -19.77
CA LYS A 829 -18.88 38.11 -18.31
C LYS A 829 -19.03 36.84 -17.48
N LYS A 830 -19.75 35.82 -17.96
CA LYS A 830 -20.05 34.58 -17.23
C LYS A 830 -20.19 33.42 -18.20
N ARG A 831 -19.63 32.31 -17.83
CA ARG A 831 -19.79 31.04 -18.50
C ARG A 831 -20.61 30.12 -17.60
N GLU A 832 -21.81 29.77 -18.03
CA GLU A 832 -22.78 29.00 -17.22
C GLU A 832 -23.33 27.85 -18.05
N VAL A 833 -23.55 26.72 -17.38
CA VAL A 833 -24.31 25.58 -17.91
C VAL A 833 -25.63 25.52 -17.16
N ILE A 834 -26.74 25.64 -17.87
CA ILE A 834 -28.06 25.53 -17.28
C ILE A 834 -28.60 24.13 -17.57
N VAL A 835 -28.88 23.39 -16.52
CA VAL A 835 -29.50 22.06 -16.61
C VAL A 835 -30.97 22.22 -16.26
N THR A 836 -31.85 21.82 -17.18
CA THR A 836 -33.31 21.93 -17.02
C THR A 836 -33.91 20.52 -17.06
N ASN A 837 -34.65 20.14 -16.04
CA ASN A 837 -35.45 18.92 -16.05
C ASN A 837 -36.78 19.19 -16.77
N GLU A 838 -37.01 18.44 -17.85
CA GLU A 838 -38.22 18.61 -18.68
C GLU A 838 -39.49 18.06 -17.98
N GLU A 839 -39.35 17.15 -17.00
CA GLU A 839 -40.48 16.56 -16.28
C GLU A 839 -40.94 17.38 -15.08
N THR A 840 -39.98 17.92 -14.28
CA THR A 840 -40.30 18.69 -13.06
C THR A 840 -40.31 20.20 -13.28
N GLY A 841 -39.74 20.70 -14.39
CA GLY A 841 -39.58 22.11 -14.69
C GLY A 841 -38.48 22.80 -13.85
N GLU A 842 -37.71 22.05 -13.05
CA GLU A 842 -36.60 22.61 -12.28
C GLU A 842 -35.42 22.97 -13.20
N SER A 843 -34.86 24.15 -13.02
CA SER A 843 -33.65 24.57 -13.73
C SER A 843 -32.60 25.10 -12.75
N LYS A 844 -31.37 24.68 -12.91
CA LYS A 844 -30.22 25.15 -12.12
C LYS A 844 -29.07 25.57 -13.02
N ALA A 845 -28.55 26.79 -12.78
CA ALA A 845 -27.38 27.29 -13.48
C ALA A 845 -26.12 27.00 -12.68
N TYR A 846 -25.15 26.35 -13.33
CA TYR A 846 -23.83 26.06 -12.79
C TYR A 846 -22.81 27.02 -13.37
N LEU A 847 -22.17 27.82 -12.52
CA LEU A 847 -21.12 28.75 -12.93
C LEU A 847 -19.82 27.98 -13.15
N ILE A 848 -19.25 28.11 -14.36
CA ILE A 848 -18.02 27.45 -14.72
C ILE A 848 -16.84 28.41 -14.60
N PRO A 849 -15.78 28.09 -13.82
CA PRO A 849 -14.58 28.92 -13.71
C PRO A 849 -13.91 29.12 -15.07
N TYR A 850 -13.32 30.30 -15.29
CA TYR A 850 -12.49 30.54 -16.46
C TYR A 850 -11.30 29.56 -16.48
N GLY A 851 -11.07 28.90 -17.63
CA GLY A 851 -10.02 27.91 -17.80
C GLY A 851 -10.46 26.44 -17.65
N SER A 852 -11.66 26.18 -17.08
CA SER A 852 -12.21 24.82 -17.05
C SER A 852 -12.75 24.41 -18.41
N ARG A 853 -12.41 23.20 -18.86
CA ARG A 853 -12.96 22.62 -20.09
C ARG A 853 -14.31 21.98 -19.82
N ILE A 854 -15.30 22.31 -20.69
CA ILE A 854 -16.61 21.66 -20.65
C ILE A 854 -16.52 20.33 -21.37
N LYS A 855 -17.00 19.27 -20.72
CA LYS A 855 -17.00 17.90 -21.23
C LYS A 855 -18.21 17.59 -22.09
N ILE A 856 -19.29 18.31 -21.90
CA ILE A 856 -20.60 18.10 -22.53
C ILE A 856 -20.82 18.96 -23.78
N GLN A 857 -21.69 18.48 -24.67
CA GLN A 857 -22.15 19.24 -25.81
C GLN A 857 -23.44 20.01 -25.46
N ASP A 858 -23.69 21.11 -26.15
CA ASP A 858 -24.92 21.88 -25.98
C ASP A 858 -26.14 21.04 -26.39
N GLY A 859 -27.16 21.01 -25.54
CA GLY A 859 -28.36 20.21 -25.72
C GLY A 859 -28.25 18.74 -25.33
N ALA A 860 -27.14 18.28 -24.73
CA ALA A 860 -26.98 16.90 -24.26
C ALA A 860 -27.93 16.58 -23.11
N MET A 861 -28.52 15.37 -23.13
CA MET A 861 -29.26 14.83 -21.98
C MET A 861 -28.27 14.27 -20.97
N LEU A 862 -28.39 14.74 -19.73
CA LEU A 862 -27.50 14.35 -18.64
C LEU A 862 -28.27 13.58 -17.57
N GLY A 863 -27.66 12.56 -17.01
CA GLY A 863 -28.12 11.88 -15.79
C GLY A 863 -27.72 12.65 -14.53
N ALA A 864 -28.41 12.37 -13.42
CA ALA A 864 -28.01 12.93 -12.12
C ALA A 864 -26.59 12.53 -11.76
N GLY A 865 -25.75 13.52 -11.44
CA GLY A 865 -24.34 13.31 -11.07
C GLY A 865 -23.37 13.16 -12.24
N ASP A 866 -23.77 13.47 -13.47
CA ASP A 866 -22.85 13.51 -14.60
C ASP A 866 -21.94 14.74 -14.55
N GLU A 867 -20.71 14.58 -15.04
CA GLU A 867 -19.69 15.62 -15.02
C GLU A 867 -19.95 16.69 -16.10
N LEU A 868 -20.02 17.95 -15.71
CA LEU A 868 -20.13 19.10 -16.63
C LEU A 868 -18.76 19.56 -17.14
N THR A 869 -17.74 19.46 -16.30
CA THR A 869 -16.38 19.90 -16.59
C THR A 869 -15.38 18.75 -16.40
N GLU A 870 -14.24 18.84 -17.09
CA GLU A 870 -13.12 17.95 -16.83
C GLU A 870 -12.56 18.17 -15.41
N GLY A 871 -12.16 17.11 -14.71
CA GLY A 871 -11.57 17.17 -13.39
C GLY A 871 -11.91 15.97 -12.53
N SER A 872 -11.54 16.04 -11.27
CA SER A 872 -11.85 15.00 -10.28
C SER A 872 -13.13 15.32 -9.54
N VAL A 873 -14.01 14.33 -9.37
CA VAL A 873 -15.28 14.52 -8.65
C VAL A 873 -15.05 14.38 -7.15
N ASN A 874 -15.78 15.16 -6.35
CA ASN A 874 -15.77 15.02 -4.90
C ASN A 874 -16.56 13.76 -4.48
N PRO A 875 -15.94 12.81 -3.74
CA PRO A 875 -16.64 11.60 -3.30
C PRO A 875 -17.90 11.85 -2.47
N HIS A 876 -17.93 12.92 -1.69
CA HIS A 876 -19.10 13.30 -0.88
C HIS A 876 -20.30 13.66 -1.75
N ASP A 877 -20.07 14.33 -2.87
CA ASP A 877 -21.15 14.74 -3.78
C ASP A 877 -21.72 13.51 -4.50
N ILE A 878 -20.87 12.55 -4.86
CA ILE A 878 -21.32 11.27 -5.45
C ILE A 878 -22.16 10.48 -4.46
N LEU A 879 -21.71 10.39 -3.21
CA LEU A 879 -22.48 9.70 -2.16
C LEU A 879 -23.87 10.33 -1.97
N LYS A 880 -23.95 11.64 -2.00
CA LYS A 880 -25.20 12.36 -1.82
C LYS A 880 -26.16 12.26 -3.01
N ILE A 881 -25.63 12.30 -4.24
CA ILE A 881 -26.43 12.35 -5.47
C ILE A 881 -26.72 10.95 -6.02
N LYS A 882 -25.69 10.11 -6.20
CA LYS A 882 -25.81 8.79 -6.82
C LYS A 882 -25.99 7.64 -5.82
N GLY A 883 -25.77 7.89 -4.54
CA GLY A 883 -25.91 6.91 -3.47
C GLY A 883 -24.64 6.14 -3.11
N LEU A 884 -24.78 5.25 -2.13
CA LEU A 884 -23.68 4.48 -1.51
C LEU A 884 -22.91 3.63 -2.53
N ARG A 885 -23.60 2.91 -3.37
CA ARG A 885 -23.01 1.99 -4.34
C ARG A 885 -22.13 2.72 -5.36
N ALA A 886 -22.64 3.82 -5.91
CA ALA A 886 -21.88 4.63 -6.87
C ALA A 886 -20.63 5.25 -6.24
N ALA A 887 -20.70 5.67 -4.97
CA ALA A 887 -19.53 6.17 -4.25
C ALA A 887 -18.47 5.08 -4.03
N GLN A 888 -18.87 3.87 -3.69
CA GLN A 888 -17.98 2.71 -3.56
C GLN A 888 -17.27 2.38 -4.88
N ASP A 889 -18.01 2.29 -5.97
CA ASP A 889 -17.47 2.00 -7.30
C ASP A 889 -16.53 3.10 -7.78
N TYR A 890 -16.86 4.37 -7.55
CA TYR A 890 -15.99 5.50 -7.87
C TYR A 890 -14.66 5.44 -7.12
N MET A 891 -14.70 5.18 -5.82
CA MET A 891 -13.48 5.06 -5.01
C MET A 891 -12.59 3.90 -5.48
N LEU A 892 -13.18 2.74 -5.74
CA LEU A 892 -12.47 1.57 -6.26
C LEU A 892 -11.82 1.89 -7.62
N GLN A 893 -12.59 2.44 -8.55
CA GLN A 893 -12.12 2.74 -9.91
C GLN A 893 -10.99 3.76 -9.91
N GLU A 894 -11.12 4.85 -9.16
CA GLU A 894 -10.10 5.89 -9.11
C GLU A 894 -8.79 5.41 -8.45
N VAL A 895 -8.87 4.65 -7.36
CA VAL A 895 -7.68 4.09 -6.72
C VAL A 895 -7.00 3.09 -7.65
N GLN A 896 -7.75 2.18 -8.27
CA GLN A 896 -7.22 1.23 -9.25
C GLN A 896 -6.57 1.93 -10.44
N ARG A 897 -7.20 2.98 -10.96
CA ARG A 897 -6.64 3.78 -12.05
C ARG A 897 -5.25 4.32 -11.72
N VAL A 898 -5.08 4.91 -10.53
CA VAL A 898 -3.78 5.45 -10.10
C VAL A 898 -2.71 4.36 -10.03
N TYR A 899 -3.03 3.20 -9.47
CA TYR A 899 -2.07 2.10 -9.35
C TYR A 899 -1.77 1.43 -10.70
N ARG A 900 -2.78 1.18 -11.52
CA ARG A 900 -2.65 0.54 -12.85
C ARG A 900 -1.85 1.36 -13.84
N LEU A 901 -2.00 2.69 -13.86
CA LEU A 901 -1.18 3.60 -14.67
C LEU A 901 0.32 3.47 -14.35
N GLN A 902 0.68 3.03 -13.16
CA GLN A 902 2.05 2.76 -12.74
C GLN A 902 2.47 1.28 -12.94
N GLY A 903 1.59 0.45 -13.50
CA GLY A 903 1.83 -0.98 -13.71
C GLY A 903 1.86 -1.78 -12.42
N VAL A 904 1.15 -1.34 -11.39
CA VAL A 904 0.97 -2.04 -10.11
C VAL A 904 -0.42 -2.65 -10.07
N GLU A 905 -0.47 -3.95 -9.80
CA GLU A 905 -1.71 -4.71 -9.68
C GLU A 905 -2.03 -4.92 -8.19
N ILE A 906 -3.23 -4.53 -7.79
CA ILE A 906 -3.76 -4.74 -6.43
C ILE A 906 -5.17 -5.31 -6.56
N ASN A 907 -5.50 -6.36 -5.79
CA ASN A 907 -6.84 -6.91 -5.80
C ASN A 907 -7.84 -5.93 -5.15
N ASP A 908 -9.04 -5.85 -5.71
CA ASP A 908 -10.12 -4.97 -5.22
C ASP A 908 -10.47 -5.19 -3.74
N LYS A 909 -10.31 -6.41 -3.22
CA LYS A 909 -10.57 -6.75 -1.81
C LYS A 909 -9.90 -5.78 -0.84
N HIS A 910 -8.66 -5.43 -1.09
CA HIS A 910 -7.86 -4.59 -0.20
C HIS A 910 -8.39 -3.15 -0.18
N ILE A 911 -8.80 -2.65 -1.34
CA ILE A 911 -9.39 -1.31 -1.44
C ILE A 911 -10.79 -1.32 -0.84
N GLU A 912 -11.57 -2.37 -1.05
CA GLU A 912 -12.91 -2.55 -0.47
C GLU A 912 -12.89 -2.55 1.07
N VAL A 913 -11.87 -3.16 1.69
CA VAL A 913 -11.67 -3.13 3.14
C VAL A 913 -11.59 -1.68 3.66
N ILE A 914 -10.78 -0.85 3.01
CA ILE A 914 -10.61 0.55 3.42
C ILE A 914 -11.88 1.36 3.15
N VAL A 915 -12.50 1.19 1.99
CA VAL A 915 -13.74 1.89 1.64
C VAL A 915 -14.88 1.52 2.61
N ARG A 916 -14.99 0.24 3.00
CA ARG A 916 -15.94 -0.19 4.03
C ARG A 916 -15.75 0.54 5.34
N GLN A 917 -14.49 0.67 5.80
CA GLN A 917 -14.18 1.39 7.03
C GLN A 917 -14.49 2.89 6.93
N MET A 918 -14.32 3.49 5.77
CA MET A 918 -14.68 4.91 5.53
C MET A 918 -16.19 5.15 5.57
N LEU A 919 -16.98 4.17 5.20
CA LEU A 919 -18.45 4.25 5.08
C LEU A 919 -19.19 3.55 6.24
N LYS A 920 -18.51 3.25 7.33
CA LYS A 920 -19.05 2.47 8.46
C LYS A 920 -20.08 3.23 9.31
N LYS A 921 -20.12 4.57 9.26
CA LYS A 921 -20.90 5.42 10.16
C LYS A 921 -22.04 6.14 9.44
N ILE A 922 -23.17 6.24 10.15
CA ILE A 922 -24.36 7.04 9.80
C ILE A 922 -24.48 8.15 10.83
N ARG A 923 -24.81 9.35 10.40
CA ARG A 923 -25.17 10.49 11.26
C ARG A 923 -26.68 10.54 11.45
N ILE A 924 -27.11 10.45 12.68
CA ILE A 924 -28.54 10.53 13.04
C ILE A 924 -29.09 11.94 12.76
N GLU A 925 -30.16 12.04 12.02
CA GLU A 925 -30.88 13.32 11.80
C GLU A 925 -32.04 13.45 12.77
N GLU A 926 -32.92 12.46 12.81
CA GLU A 926 -34.05 12.41 13.71
C GLU A 926 -34.04 11.08 14.50
N LYS A 927 -34.26 11.19 15.78
CA LYS A 927 -34.16 10.03 16.68
C LYS A 927 -35.31 9.03 16.56
N GLY A 928 -36.51 9.47 16.06
CA GLY A 928 -37.70 8.65 16.20
C GLY A 928 -37.94 8.21 17.65
N ASP A 929 -38.31 6.96 17.85
CA ASP A 929 -38.48 6.33 19.16
C ASP A 929 -37.22 5.64 19.68
N THR A 930 -36.04 5.91 19.08
CA THR A 930 -34.75 5.34 19.49
C THR A 930 -34.11 6.11 20.66
N GLU A 931 -33.14 5.49 21.33
CA GLU A 931 -32.33 6.14 22.36
C GLU A 931 -31.20 7.01 21.74
N PHE A 932 -31.07 7.01 20.42
CA PHE A 932 -30.01 7.76 19.74
C PHE A 932 -30.20 9.28 19.89
N LEU A 933 -29.09 9.99 20.05
CA LEU A 933 -29.09 11.46 20.06
C LEU A 933 -28.96 12.00 18.63
N PRO A 934 -29.74 13.01 18.24
CA PRO A 934 -29.58 13.66 16.96
C PRO A 934 -28.17 14.23 16.78
N GLY A 935 -27.53 13.98 15.62
CA GLY A 935 -26.18 14.41 15.28
C GLY A 935 -25.06 13.46 15.69
N THR A 936 -25.36 12.39 16.43
CA THR A 936 -24.35 11.35 16.74
C THR A 936 -24.04 10.47 15.55
N MET A 937 -22.83 9.90 15.55
CA MET A 937 -22.41 8.92 14.56
C MET A 937 -22.54 7.51 15.12
N VAL A 938 -23.34 6.68 14.46
CA VAL A 938 -23.62 5.29 14.85
C VAL A 938 -23.20 4.34 13.73
N ASP A 939 -22.86 3.11 14.07
CA ASP A 939 -22.53 2.09 13.06
C ASP A 939 -23.76 1.73 12.22
N VAL A 940 -23.56 1.55 10.92
CA VAL A 940 -24.64 1.23 9.96
C VAL A 940 -25.42 -0.02 10.39
N LEU A 941 -24.71 -1.08 10.78
CA LEU A 941 -25.36 -2.35 11.17
C LEU A 941 -26.15 -2.23 12.46
N GLU A 942 -25.66 -1.48 13.45
CA GLU A 942 -26.37 -1.20 14.70
C GLU A 942 -27.62 -0.36 14.43
N PHE A 943 -27.49 0.66 13.57
CA PHE A 943 -28.62 1.50 13.17
C PHE A 943 -29.72 0.70 12.45
N GLU A 944 -29.35 -0.16 11.50
CA GLU A 944 -30.31 -1.03 10.80
C GLU A 944 -30.99 -2.00 11.74
N GLU A 945 -30.24 -2.64 12.66
CA GLU A 945 -30.78 -3.60 13.61
C GLU A 945 -31.80 -2.95 14.58
N VAL A 946 -31.47 -1.79 15.14
CA VAL A 946 -32.38 -1.06 16.02
C VAL A 946 -33.64 -0.62 15.28
N ASN A 947 -33.50 -0.13 14.05
CA ASN A 947 -34.63 0.26 13.22
C ASN A 947 -35.51 -0.93 12.84
N GLU A 948 -34.93 -2.09 12.48
CA GLU A 948 -35.68 -3.31 12.20
C GLU A 948 -36.51 -3.79 13.43
N GLN A 949 -35.91 -3.71 14.64
CA GLN A 949 -36.62 -4.06 15.87
C GLN A 949 -37.79 -3.11 16.15
N LEU A 950 -37.60 -1.80 15.98
CA LEU A 950 -38.64 -0.81 16.19
C LEU A 950 -39.77 -0.92 15.17
N VAL A 951 -39.47 -1.18 13.91
CA VAL A 951 -40.46 -1.43 12.87
C VAL A 951 -41.27 -2.69 13.19
N ALA A 952 -40.62 -3.76 13.70
CA ALA A 952 -41.31 -4.97 14.15
C ALA A 952 -42.23 -4.71 15.35
N GLU A 953 -41.92 -3.75 16.23
CA GLU A 953 -42.70 -3.27 17.36
C GLU A 953 -43.80 -2.25 16.95
N GLY A 954 -43.80 -1.76 15.70
CA GLY A 954 -44.71 -0.73 15.21
C GLY A 954 -44.43 0.71 15.69
N LYS A 955 -43.19 0.99 16.08
CA LYS A 955 -42.69 2.32 16.48
C LYS A 955 -42.01 3.04 15.32
N GLU A 956 -41.78 4.36 15.47
CA GLU A 956 -41.11 5.16 14.46
C GLU A 956 -39.60 4.90 14.47
N PRO A 957 -38.97 4.49 13.31
CA PRO A 957 -37.56 4.29 13.23
C PRO A 957 -36.79 5.63 13.17
N ALA A 958 -35.51 5.63 13.58
CA ALA A 958 -34.63 6.78 13.41
C ALA A 958 -34.30 6.99 11.95
N THR A 959 -34.13 8.28 11.56
CA THR A 959 -33.62 8.65 10.24
C THR A 959 -32.17 9.12 10.33
N GLY A 960 -31.36 8.79 9.33
CA GLY A 960 -29.94 9.17 9.31
C GLY A 960 -29.40 9.30 7.90
N GLU A 961 -28.39 10.17 7.77
CA GLU A 961 -27.65 10.39 6.53
C GLU A 961 -26.35 9.56 6.55
N GLN A 962 -26.14 8.79 5.49
CA GLN A 962 -24.87 8.08 5.28
C GLN A 962 -23.75 9.09 5.08
N ILE A 963 -22.66 8.96 5.84
CA ILE A 963 -21.50 9.84 5.75
C ILE A 963 -20.27 9.07 5.31
N MET A 964 -19.37 9.75 4.61
CA MET A 964 -18.04 9.25 4.28
C MET A 964 -17.01 9.97 5.17
N LEU A 965 -16.25 9.20 5.92
CA LEU A 965 -15.16 9.71 6.76
C LEU A 965 -13.82 9.46 6.06
N GLY A 966 -12.91 10.43 6.12
CA GLY A 966 -11.52 10.19 5.77
C GLY A 966 -10.89 9.19 6.74
N ILE A 967 -9.86 8.47 6.29
CA ILE A 967 -9.22 7.40 7.10
C ILE A 967 -8.77 7.88 8.49
N THR A 968 -8.25 9.10 8.61
CA THR A 968 -7.83 9.66 9.90
C THR A 968 -9.02 9.86 10.85
N LYS A 969 -10.13 10.40 10.35
CA LYS A 969 -11.35 10.58 11.17
C LYS A 969 -12.03 9.25 11.48
N ALA A 970 -12.04 8.32 10.53
CA ALA A 970 -12.60 6.99 10.72
C ALA A 970 -11.83 6.19 11.78
N SER A 971 -10.51 6.30 11.84
CA SER A 971 -9.70 5.64 12.87
C SER A 971 -10.00 6.16 14.29
N LEU A 972 -10.22 7.47 14.41
CA LEU A 972 -10.59 8.10 15.71
C LEU A 972 -12.04 7.78 16.15
N ALA A 973 -12.91 7.38 15.22
CA ALA A 973 -14.28 6.99 15.51
C ALA A 973 -14.43 5.51 15.94
N THR A 974 -13.33 4.76 16.03
CA THR A 974 -13.30 3.37 16.50
C THR A 974 -13.11 3.31 18.00
N GLU A 975 -13.49 2.20 18.62
CA GLU A 975 -13.32 1.96 20.07
C GLU A 975 -11.90 1.50 20.44
N SER A 976 -11.02 1.29 19.46
CA SER A 976 -9.66 0.83 19.70
C SER A 976 -8.82 1.90 20.40
N PHE A 977 -8.27 1.56 21.56
CA PHE A 977 -7.38 2.46 22.31
C PHE A 977 -6.03 2.73 21.62
N LEU A 978 -5.63 1.90 20.66
CA LEU A 978 -4.41 2.09 19.88
C LEU A 978 -4.56 3.20 18.82
N SER A 979 -5.77 3.45 18.36
CA SER A 979 -6.10 4.53 17.44
C SER A 979 -6.27 5.85 18.17
#